data_1b9222b270add4e66a897c9b5a0e13f0
#
_entry.id   1b9222b270add4e66a897c9b5a0e13f0
#
_cell.length_a   1.000
_cell.length_b   1.000
_cell.length_c   1.000
_cell.angle_alpha   90.00
_cell.angle_beta   90.00
_cell.angle_gamma   90.00
#
_symmetry.space_group_name_H-M   'P 1'
#
loop_
_entity.id
_entity.type
_entity.pdbx_description
1 polymer ?
#
loop_
_entity_poly.entity_id
_entity_poly.type
_entity_poly.pdbx_seq_one_letter_code
_entity_poly.pdbx_strand_id
1 'polypeptide(L)'
;MKKKMWRTGLCGLTACSMLFTMPALAWAADEPQNTNIDNGLIAYYDFENVNEKKVPNVKDQSKYEGELKGSNVSIASDTIFGKSLKFTEGTEGTMEIPQIMNTSQNSYSISLWFKYDTNTNREGKNTVLLQQSGQGRTFLQFTKDNKYATYVNATNVYSDKTVDLSQWQHVMATYNKDTKKIAFYINGEKDSEKDAGNQVVNELTNLLIGRHKNAGNDPLSMRGLVDEIRVYDKVLTAEEAKAVYESKAGAMLFPQLQETLKEAKELDALGSLDTEAEEAKVLKEAIAEAEKLTAESQLSEISETIKELEEAMKNYRAAIGVVLTVSPTKEERSIEKSTIGINHRYAFNGYGSFDSTKMEMKEEFTDLYKEAGFGSIRYPGGTISNLFRWKESIGPKEERVNQIHGFYNNPGQGGIAPNFGLTEVADFAYRDDIQSEIVYVYGFGRGSAQDAADLVEYLNAPAGSNPGGGVAWADIRKENGHAEPYNVRYFEIGNENNQPGTDGTTSQQYWMIGTQDAEKAYVEGGVASFTKQYAVKKDDWNKAASVSDGTANQVRYMRYANPNPMTGKDGKTLVENFEAVQKGSVEVWVGTDGEGNNHKWEVVESLDNAGANDQKVTIDYRDGSIHFGDGTHGKIPAKGQQIYVTYKVKRDGFVAVSKAMKDMTAEINEINAKSGSAEKASCYVYSSWETKGFIDKMAAGNWNDYYDGLTIHPYCGDPGADQDKGAFYDSAMRLAENVGIQKVKNYVNMLPQGKVPVISEYGIFRSTSPLLRSQTHAVY
;
A
#
# COMPACT_ATOMS: atom_id res chain seq x y z
N MET A 1 24.28 -54.16 -17.25
CA MET A 1 24.89 -53.11 -18.04
C MET A 1 23.83 -52.42 -18.90
N LYS A 2 23.23 -51.34 -18.48
CA LYS A 2 22.48 -50.39 -19.29
C LYS A 2 22.57 -49.06 -18.54
N LYS A 3 23.35 -48.12 -19.09
CA LYS A 3 23.47 -46.73 -18.62
C LYS A 3 22.13 -46.03 -18.88
N LYS A 4 21.48 -45.57 -17.84
CA LYS A 4 20.41 -44.55 -17.94
C LYS A 4 21.06 -43.19 -17.89
N MET A 5 20.97 -42.49 -18.97
CA MET A 5 21.28 -41.05 -19.04
C MET A 5 20.16 -40.30 -18.32
N TRP A 6 20.50 -39.54 -17.31
CA TRP A 6 19.64 -38.56 -16.70
C TRP A 6 19.75 -37.28 -17.53
N ARG A 7 18.63 -36.85 -18.06
CA ARG A 7 18.51 -35.50 -18.62
C ARG A 7 18.35 -34.54 -17.43
N THR A 8 19.35 -33.74 -17.21
CA THR A 8 19.28 -32.57 -16.34
C THR A 8 18.37 -31.54 -16.99
N GLY A 9 17.22 -31.29 -16.35
CA GLY A 9 16.38 -30.14 -16.68
C GLY A 9 17.06 -28.86 -16.21
N LEU A 10 17.29 -27.97 -17.13
CA LEU A 10 17.74 -26.62 -16.88
C LEU A 10 16.57 -25.86 -16.23
N CYS A 11 16.63 -25.62 -14.93
CA CYS A 11 15.76 -24.64 -14.27
C CYS A 11 16.29 -23.23 -14.67
N GLY A 12 15.63 -22.62 -15.64
CA GLY A 12 15.83 -21.22 -15.94
C GLY A 12 15.23 -20.38 -14.81
N LEU A 13 16.06 -19.68 -14.07
CA LEU A 13 15.63 -18.56 -13.23
C LEU A 13 15.08 -17.45 -14.13
N THR A 14 13.78 -17.47 -14.36
CA THR A 14 13.09 -16.34 -14.97
C THR A 14 13.03 -15.23 -13.93
N ALA A 15 13.89 -14.25 -14.07
CA ALA A 15 13.75 -13.00 -13.34
C ALA A 15 12.36 -12.42 -13.66
N CYS A 16 11.50 -12.37 -12.67
CA CYS A 16 10.17 -11.76 -12.80
C CYS A 16 10.37 -10.24 -12.82
N SER A 17 10.65 -9.69 -14.00
CA SER A 17 10.44 -8.28 -14.27
C SER A 17 8.93 -8.06 -14.20
N MET A 18 8.45 -7.34 -13.21
CA MET A 18 7.12 -6.73 -13.26
C MET A 18 7.14 -5.72 -14.41
N LEU A 19 6.95 -6.21 -15.61
CA LEU A 19 6.43 -5.42 -16.71
C LEU A 19 5.06 -4.91 -16.28
N PHE A 20 4.94 -3.59 -16.16
CA PHE A 20 3.65 -2.95 -16.36
C PHE A 20 3.19 -3.40 -17.73
N THR A 21 2.30 -4.38 -17.77
CA THR A 21 1.63 -4.78 -18.99
C THR A 21 0.72 -3.65 -19.42
N MET A 22 1.24 -2.75 -20.25
CA MET A 22 0.37 -2.22 -21.29
C MET A 22 -0.13 -3.43 -22.08
N PRO A 23 -1.41 -3.54 -22.39
CA PRO A 23 -1.91 -4.67 -23.14
C PRO A 23 -1.09 -4.75 -24.43
N ALA A 24 -0.42 -5.87 -24.64
CA ALA A 24 0.28 -6.15 -25.88
C ALA A 24 -0.80 -6.29 -26.98
N LEU A 25 -1.05 -5.19 -27.67
CA LEU A 25 -1.77 -5.23 -28.93
C LEU A 25 -0.88 -5.98 -29.91
N ALA A 26 -1.38 -7.12 -30.40
CA ALA A 26 -0.80 -7.83 -31.52
C ALA A 26 -0.84 -6.89 -32.75
N TRP A 27 0.31 -6.29 -33.05
CA TRP A 27 0.47 -5.47 -34.24
C TRP A 27 0.71 -6.41 -35.42
N ALA A 28 -0.26 -6.48 -36.30
CA ALA A 28 0.02 -6.93 -37.67
C ALA A 28 0.94 -5.86 -38.27
N ALA A 29 2.10 -6.28 -38.75
CA ALA A 29 3.03 -5.40 -39.45
C ALA A 29 2.40 -5.04 -40.83
N ASP A 30 1.65 -3.94 -40.85
CA ASP A 30 1.44 -3.20 -42.08
C ASP A 30 2.61 -2.22 -42.23
N GLU A 31 3.21 -2.18 -43.39
CA GLU A 31 4.30 -1.23 -43.70
C GLU A 31 3.85 0.21 -43.34
N PRO A 32 4.70 1.06 -42.77
CA PRO A 32 4.31 2.39 -42.34
C PRO A 32 3.93 3.20 -43.59
N GLN A 33 2.64 3.42 -43.75
CA GLN A 33 2.16 4.46 -44.67
C GLN A 33 2.63 5.79 -44.14
N ASN A 34 3.44 6.50 -44.92
CA ASN A 34 3.93 7.85 -44.59
C ASN A 34 2.73 8.82 -44.57
N THR A 35 2.01 8.83 -43.44
CA THR A 35 0.83 9.65 -43.21
C THR A 35 1.26 11.09 -43.02
N ASN A 36 0.91 11.98 -43.96
CA ASN A 36 1.26 13.37 -43.89
C ASN A 36 0.47 14.09 -42.76
N ILE A 37 1.04 14.18 -41.57
CA ILE A 37 0.44 14.81 -40.41
C ILE A 37 0.31 16.36 -40.53
N ASP A 38 0.86 16.96 -41.56
CA ASP A 38 0.77 18.39 -41.84
C ASP A 38 -0.42 18.76 -42.72
N ASN A 39 -1.14 17.79 -43.26
CA ASN A 39 -2.31 18.04 -44.08
C ASN A 39 -3.47 18.58 -43.24
N GLY A 40 -3.90 19.80 -43.58
CA GLY A 40 -4.92 20.54 -42.83
C GLY A 40 -4.43 21.17 -41.53
N LEU A 41 -3.13 21.09 -41.20
CA LEU A 41 -2.55 21.76 -40.03
C LEU A 41 -2.49 23.25 -40.24
N ILE A 42 -3.16 24.03 -39.38
CA ILE A 42 -3.21 25.47 -39.45
C ILE A 42 -2.39 26.16 -38.34
N ALA A 43 -2.20 25.48 -37.21
CA ALA A 43 -1.32 25.97 -36.15
C ALA A 43 -0.66 24.81 -35.39
N TYR A 44 0.59 25.02 -35.01
CA TYR A 44 1.41 24.11 -34.22
C TYR A 44 2.30 24.88 -33.26
N TYR A 45 2.33 24.46 -31.98
CA TYR A 45 3.11 25.07 -30.91
C TYR A 45 3.90 24.00 -30.17
N ASP A 46 5.23 24.08 -30.30
CA ASP A 46 6.22 23.19 -29.67
C ASP A 46 7.00 23.86 -28.54
N PHE A 47 6.75 25.13 -28.28
CA PHE A 47 7.36 25.96 -27.25
C PHE A 47 8.89 26.11 -27.30
N GLU A 48 9.60 25.59 -28.30
CA GLU A 48 11.06 25.64 -28.38
C GLU A 48 11.60 27.06 -28.61
N ASN A 49 10.87 27.87 -29.35
CA ASN A 49 11.30 29.20 -29.80
C ASN A 49 10.46 30.34 -29.22
N VAL A 50 10.07 30.26 -27.95
CA VAL A 50 9.31 31.32 -27.28
C VAL A 50 10.19 32.52 -27.02
N ASN A 51 9.72 33.69 -27.44
CA ASN A 51 10.39 34.99 -27.24
C ASN A 51 9.59 35.85 -26.24
N GLU A 52 10.12 36.03 -25.04
CA GLU A 52 9.45 36.68 -23.89
C GLU A 52 8.08 36.07 -23.61
N LYS A 53 7.01 36.66 -24.13
CA LYS A 53 5.63 36.18 -23.95
C LYS A 53 4.99 35.73 -25.27
N LYS A 54 5.73 35.78 -26.36
CA LYS A 54 5.24 35.43 -27.69
C LYS A 54 5.62 33.98 -28.04
N VAL A 55 4.61 33.22 -28.41
CA VAL A 55 4.74 31.80 -28.79
C VAL A 55 4.48 31.70 -30.28
N PRO A 56 5.53 31.48 -31.09
CA PRO A 56 5.36 31.41 -32.54
C PRO A 56 4.54 30.15 -32.91
N ASN A 57 3.69 30.33 -33.95
CA ASN A 57 3.12 29.19 -34.66
C ASN A 57 4.20 28.59 -35.58
N VAL A 58 4.63 27.38 -35.28
CA VAL A 58 5.68 26.71 -36.04
C VAL A 58 5.28 26.49 -37.50
N LYS A 59 3.99 26.27 -37.75
CA LYS A 59 3.48 26.01 -39.11
C LYS A 59 3.50 27.24 -40.00
N ASP A 60 3.13 28.42 -39.45
CA ASP A 60 3.14 29.70 -40.17
C ASP A 60 3.35 30.86 -39.16
N GLN A 61 4.60 31.31 -39.02
CA GLN A 61 4.98 32.33 -38.06
C GLN A 61 4.32 33.69 -38.30
N SER A 62 3.69 33.91 -39.47
CA SER A 62 2.93 35.11 -39.77
C SER A 62 1.50 35.10 -39.24
N LYS A 63 1.00 33.97 -38.76
CA LYS A 63 -0.40 33.78 -38.33
C LYS A 63 -0.50 33.07 -37.01
N TYR A 64 -1.51 33.45 -36.27
CA TYR A 64 -1.90 32.76 -35.02
C TYR A 64 -0.79 32.70 -33.96
N GLU A 65 0.05 33.75 -33.85
CA GLU A 65 1.03 33.89 -32.78
C GLU A 65 0.33 33.84 -31.42
N GLY A 66 0.74 32.94 -30.56
CA GLY A 66 0.26 32.81 -29.19
C GLY A 66 0.87 33.86 -28.26
N GLU A 67 0.19 34.21 -27.18
CA GLU A 67 0.68 35.15 -26.16
C GLU A 67 0.46 34.61 -24.76
N LEU A 68 1.52 34.59 -23.95
CA LEU A 68 1.44 34.20 -22.53
C LEU A 68 0.90 35.35 -21.71
N LYS A 69 -0.17 35.13 -20.95
CA LYS A 69 -0.83 36.09 -20.08
C LYS A 69 -1.00 35.56 -18.66
N GLY A 70 -0.88 36.42 -17.67
CA GLY A 70 -0.96 36.05 -16.26
C GLY A 70 0.39 35.69 -15.64
N SER A 71 0.43 35.54 -14.33
CA SER A 71 1.66 35.34 -13.55
C SER A 71 1.97 33.82 -13.29
N ASN A 72 0.99 32.96 -13.45
CA ASN A 72 1.12 31.55 -13.15
C ASN A 72 1.26 30.64 -14.42
N VAL A 73 1.75 31.27 -15.51
CA VAL A 73 2.12 30.59 -16.75
C VAL A 73 3.56 30.95 -17.12
N SER A 74 4.34 29.96 -17.52
CA SER A 74 5.75 30.09 -17.91
C SER A 74 6.14 28.98 -18.87
N ILE A 75 7.38 29.03 -19.36
CA ILE A 75 7.99 27.93 -20.11
C ILE A 75 8.89 27.17 -19.15
N ALA A 76 8.71 25.85 -19.09
CA ALA A 76 9.62 24.92 -18.43
C ALA A 76 10.62 24.40 -19.44
N SER A 77 11.88 24.27 -19.03
CA SER A 77 12.92 23.54 -19.76
C SER A 77 13.07 22.11 -19.21
N ASP A 78 13.79 21.28 -19.93
CA ASP A 78 14.14 19.92 -19.51
C ASP A 78 12.93 19.00 -19.29
N THR A 79 11.87 19.16 -20.10
CA THR A 79 10.78 18.21 -20.20
C THR A 79 11.12 17.11 -21.22
N ILE A 80 10.29 16.04 -21.28
CA ILE A 80 10.48 14.96 -22.27
C ILE A 80 10.35 15.46 -23.73
N PHE A 81 9.70 16.62 -23.93
CA PHE A 81 9.52 17.23 -25.24
C PHE A 81 10.45 18.45 -25.47
N GLY A 82 11.45 18.67 -24.60
CA GLY A 82 12.28 19.88 -24.63
C GLY A 82 11.70 20.98 -23.75
N LYS A 83 11.18 22.06 -24.32
CA LYS A 83 10.50 23.11 -23.58
C LYS A 83 8.98 22.95 -23.65
N SER A 84 8.29 23.08 -22.54
CA SER A 84 6.84 22.93 -22.44
C SER A 84 6.20 24.13 -21.76
N LEU A 85 4.94 24.37 -22.05
CA LEU A 85 4.11 25.36 -21.35
C LEU A 85 3.79 24.85 -19.95
N LYS A 86 4.17 25.60 -18.92
CA LYS A 86 3.99 25.24 -17.51
C LYS A 86 2.96 26.15 -16.84
N PHE A 87 2.00 25.52 -16.17
CA PHE A 87 1.03 26.16 -15.30
C PHE A 87 1.30 25.81 -13.84
N THR A 88 1.36 26.86 -12.99
CA THR A 88 1.47 26.72 -11.54
C THR A 88 0.14 27.06 -10.86
N GLU A 89 0.11 27.11 -9.54
CA GLU A 89 -1.07 27.50 -8.79
C GLU A 89 -1.52 28.92 -9.15
N GLY A 90 -2.82 29.08 -9.43
CA GLY A 90 -3.42 30.36 -9.85
C GLY A 90 -4.50 30.15 -10.91
N THR A 91 -5.24 31.20 -11.21
CA THR A 91 -6.39 31.15 -12.13
C THR A 91 -6.24 32.04 -13.36
N GLU A 92 -5.16 32.82 -13.46
CA GLU A 92 -5.02 33.85 -14.48
C GLU A 92 -4.11 33.49 -15.65
N GLY A 93 -3.23 32.46 -15.44
CA GLY A 93 -2.28 32.04 -16.46
C GLY A 93 -2.96 31.39 -17.65
N THR A 94 -2.61 31.84 -18.84
CA THR A 94 -3.07 31.27 -20.11
C THR A 94 -2.08 31.56 -21.22
N MET A 95 -2.05 30.68 -22.22
CA MET A 95 -1.59 31.06 -23.56
C MET A 95 -2.83 31.41 -24.38
N GLU A 96 -2.89 32.58 -24.96
CA GLU A 96 -3.99 33.05 -25.79
C GLU A 96 -3.60 33.00 -27.26
N ILE A 97 -4.40 32.34 -28.07
CA ILE A 97 -4.25 32.23 -29.53
C ILE A 97 -5.38 33.02 -30.18
N PRO A 98 -5.07 34.01 -31.07
CA PRO A 98 -6.10 34.88 -31.66
C PRO A 98 -6.95 34.10 -32.69
N GLN A 99 -8.23 34.29 -32.66
CA GLN A 99 -9.28 34.00 -33.65
C GLN A 99 -8.97 32.89 -34.69
N ILE A 100 -8.54 31.73 -34.23
CA ILE A 100 -8.01 30.67 -35.10
C ILE A 100 -9.09 29.94 -35.90
N MET A 101 -10.31 29.75 -35.35
CA MET A 101 -11.41 29.11 -36.04
C MET A 101 -12.78 29.38 -35.37
N ASN A 102 -13.85 29.17 -36.14
CA ASN A 102 -15.21 29.10 -35.64
C ASN A 102 -15.60 27.62 -35.43
N THR A 103 -15.62 27.14 -34.21
CA THR A 103 -15.78 25.75 -33.83
C THR A 103 -17.18 25.18 -34.10
N SER A 104 -18.19 26.01 -34.41
CA SER A 104 -19.54 25.56 -34.76
C SER A 104 -19.77 25.43 -36.24
N GLN A 105 -18.96 26.12 -37.05
CA GLN A 105 -19.14 26.18 -38.50
C GLN A 105 -18.08 25.45 -39.31
N ASN A 106 -16.97 25.07 -38.65
CA ASN A 106 -15.88 24.37 -39.30
C ASN A 106 -15.75 22.94 -38.73
N SER A 107 -15.40 22.01 -39.57
CA SER A 107 -14.84 20.75 -39.13
C SER A 107 -13.41 21.03 -38.64
N TYR A 108 -12.99 20.32 -37.59
CA TYR A 108 -11.65 20.53 -37.04
C TYR A 108 -11.14 19.31 -36.27
N SER A 109 -9.86 19.29 -36.04
CA SER A 109 -9.21 18.43 -35.05
C SER A 109 -8.25 19.26 -34.21
N ILE A 110 -8.25 19.04 -32.89
CA ILE A 110 -7.32 19.67 -31.99
C ILE A 110 -6.69 18.63 -31.09
N SER A 111 -5.37 18.62 -31.00
CA SER A 111 -4.64 17.75 -30.12
C SER A 111 -3.64 18.52 -29.26
N LEU A 112 -3.31 17.93 -28.14
CA LEU A 112 -2.22 18.38 -27.28
C LEU A 112 -1.70 17.25 -26.41
N TRP A 113 -0.48 17.38 -25.96
CA TRP A 113 0.08 16.59 -24.87
C TRP A 113 -0.02 17.38 -23.57
N PHE A 114 -0.30 16.69 -22.46
CA PHE A 114 -0.31 17.31 -21.15
C PHE A 114 0.10 16.32 -20.06
N LYS A 115 0.64 16.85 -18.98
CA LYS A 115 0.90 16.14 -17.72
C LYS A 115 0.37 16.99 -16.57
N TYR A 116 -0.56 16.42 -15.78
CA TYR A 116 -1.13 17.15 -14.67
C TYR A 116 -0.25 17.02 -13.42
N ASP A 117 -0.18 18.09 -12.62
CA ASP A 117 0.51 18.06 -11.32
C ASP A 117 -0.41 17.42 -10.27
N THR A 118 -0.20 16.14 -9.99
CA THR A 118 -1.01 15.36 -9.04
C THR A 118 -0.81 15.76 -7.58
N ASN A 119 0.19 16.56 -7.25
CA ASN A 119 0.37 17.09 -5.90
C ASN A 119 -0.64 18.19 -5.55
N THR A 120 -1.44 18.62 -6.51
CA THR A 120 -2.45 19.66 -6.33
C THR A 120 -3.83 19.05 -6.10
N ASN A 121 -4.54 19.55 -5.08
CA ASN A 121 -5.92 19.15 -4.82
C ASN A 121 -6.87 19.78 -5.83
N ARG A 122 -7.58 18.97 -6.61
CA ARG A 122 -8.60 19.41 -7.57
C ARG A 122 -9.95 19.74 -6.92
N GLU A 123 -10.12 19.43 -5.63
CA GLU A 123 -11.39 19.62 -4.89
C GLU A 123 -12.62 19.03 -5.60
N GLY A 124 -12.43 17.98 -6.39
CA GLY A 124 -13.50 17.34 -7.16
C GLY A 124 -14.04 18.20 -8.32
N LYS A 125 -13.23 19.08 -8.88
CA LYS A 125 -13.61 20.01 -9.98
C LYS A 125 -13.08 19.56 -11.34
N ASN A 126 -13.67 20.08 -12.41
CA ASN A 126 -13.18 19.89 -13.77
C ASN A 126 -11.93 20.76 -14.02
N THR A 127 -11.06 20.32 -14.93
CA THR A 127 -9.85 21.05 -15.32
C THR A 127 -9.87 21.37 -16.81
N VAL A 128 -9.71 22.63 -17.16
CA VAL A 128 -9.69 23.11 -18.54
C VAL A 128 -8.31 22.96 -19.13
N LEU A 129 -8.19 22.24 -20.23
CA LEU A 129 -6.99 22.18 -21.08
C LEU A 129 -7.00 23.30 -22.11
N LEU A 130 -8.15 23.55 -22.70
CA LEU A 130 -8.31 24.48 -23.82
C LEU A 130 -9.74 24.97 -23.90
N GLN A 131 -9.96 26.28 -24.07
CA GLN A 131 -11.27 26.91 -24.11
C GLN A 131 -11.32 28.10 -25.06
N GLN A 132 -12.49 28.32 -25.70
CA GLN A 132 -12.76 29.61 -26.37
C GLN A 132 -13.02 30.74 -25.37
N SER A 133 -12.52 31.95 -25.65
CA SER A 133 -12.68 33.12 -24.79
C SER A 133 -14.10 33.75 -24.83
N GLY A 134 -14.90 33.46 -25.84
CA GLY A 134 -16.25 33.99 -26.02
C GLY A 134 -17.29 33.39 -25.07
N GLN A 135 -18.44 32.98 -25.55
CA GLN A 135 -19.63 32.57 -24.79
C GLN A 135 -19.49 31.37 -23.80
N GLY A 136 -18.37 31.21 -23.14
CA GLY A 136 -18.16 30.26 -22.08
C GLY A 136 -18.03 28.84 -22.54
N ARG A 137 -17.54 28.62 -23.71
CA ARG A 137 -17.44 27.28 -24.28
C ARG A 137 -16.13 26.62 -23.90
N THR A 138 -16.24 25.49 -23.23
CA THR A 138 -15.09 24.62 -22.97
C THR A 138 -14.89 23.80 -24.22
N PHE A 139 -13.71 23.86 -24.77
CA PHE A 139 -13.37 23.13 -25.95
C PHE A 139 -12.83 21.75 -25.65
N LEU A 140 -11.95 21.66 -24.64
CA LEU A 140 -11.39 20.42 -24.14
C LEU A 140 -11.05 20.57 -22.66
N GLN A 141 -11.51 19.62 -21.86
CA GLN A 141 -11.24 19.54 -20.42
C GLN A 141 -11.20 18.10 -19.97
N PHE A 142 -10.76 17.85 -18.77
CA PHE A 142 -11.08 16.60 -18.07
C PHE A 142 -11.92 16.89 -16.82
N THR A 143 -12.87 16.02 -16.57
CA THR A 143 -13.88 16.19 -15.53
C THR A 143 -13.35 15.81 -14.15
N LYS A 144 -14.14 16.11 -13.11
CA LYS A 144 -13.88 15.64 -11.74
C LYS A 144 -13.69 14.10 -11.64
N ASP A 145 -14.35 13.36 -12.51
CA ASP A 145 -14.31 11.89 -12.59
C ASP A 145 -13.22 11.38 -13.56
N ASN A 146 -12.28 12.26 -13.91
CA ASN A 146 -11.16 11.98 -14.82
C ASN A 146 -11.58 11.52 -16.23
N LYS A 147 -12.71 11.96 -16.76
CA LYS A 147 -13.07 11.74 -18.17
C LYS A 147 -12.74 12.97 -18.99
N TYR A 148 -12.26 12.78 -20.22
CA TYR A 148 -12.19 13.88 -21.17
C TYR A 148 -13.60 14.35 -21.52
N ALA A 149 -13.76 15.62 -21.72
CA ALA A 149 -15.02 16.22 -22.13
C ALA A 149 -14.77 17.38 -23.07
N THR A 150 -15.65 17.53 -24.03
CA THR A 150 -15.75 18.72 -24.86
C THR A 150 -17.16 19.25 -24.81
N TYR A 151 -17.30 20.57 -25.05
CA TYR A 151 -18.60 21.20 -25.14
C TYR A 151 -18.74 21.83 -26.52
N VAL A 152 -19.61 21.30 -27.33
CA VAL A 152 -19.87 21.77 -28.70
C VAL A 152 -21.36 21.86 -28.96
N ASN A 153 -21.79 22.95 -29.60
CA ASN A 153 -23.19 23.16 -29.96
C ASN A 153 -24.16 22.98 -28.76
N ALA A 154 -23.81 23.54 -27.61
CA ALA A 154 -24.55 23.48 -26.34
C ALA A 154 -24.69 22.05 -25.73
N THR A 155 -23.85 21.10 -26.11
CA THR A 155 -23.86 19.73 -25.60
C THR A 155 -22.49 19.35 -25.03
N ASN A 156 -22.48 18.77 -23.83
CA ASN A 156 -21.30 18.12 -23.27
C ASN A 156 -21.17 16.70 -23.82
N VAL A 157 -20.00 16.38 -24.34
CA VAL A 157 -19.64 15.04 -24.83
C VAL A 157 -18.46 14.53 -24.05
N TYR A 158 -18.53 13.27 -23.59
CA TYR A 158 -17.55 12.67 -22.70
C TYR A 158 -16.87 11.47 -23.35
N SER A 159 -15.59 11.28 -23.06
CA SER A 159 -14.85 10.06 -23.41
C SER A 159 -15.41 8.83 -22.69
N ASP A 160 -15.11 7.64 -23.20
CA ASP A 160 -15.42 6.38 -22.51
C ASP A 160 -14.33 6.02 -21.50
N LYS A 161 -13.05 6.14 -21.87
CA LYS A 161 -11.88 5.94 -20.96
C LYS A 161 -11.68 7.14 -20.03
N THR A 162 -10.98 6.89 -18.94
CA THR A 162 -10.53 7.90 -17.97
C THR A 162 -9.11 8.37 -18.28
N VAL A 163 -8.78 9.58 -17.83
CA VAL A 163 -7.43 10.17 -17.91
C VAL A 163 -6.53 9.57 -16.83
N ASP A 164 -5.33 9.15 -17.20
CA ASP A 164 -4.26 8.89 -16.22
C ASP A 164 -3.49 10.19 -15.96
N LEU A 165 -3.73 10.80 -14.81
CA LEU A 165 -3.10 12.07 -14.44
C LEU A 165 -1.63 11.93 -14.02
N SER A 166 -1.13 10.73 -13.78
CA SER A 166 0.25 10.49 -13.33
C SER A 166 1.28 10.56 -14.45
N GLN A 167 0.84 10.41 -15.71
CA GLN A 167 1.68 10.30 -16.89
C GLN A 167 1.37 11.42 -17.91
N TRP A 168 2.28 11.63 -18.85
CA TRP A 168 1.98 12.40 -20.03
C TRP A 168 0.86 11.71 -20.83
N GLN A 169 -0.10 12.48 -21.31
CA GLN A 169 -1.24 12.01 -22.08
C GLN A 169 -1.35 12.82 -23.35
N HIS A 170 -1.60 12.13 -24.45
CA HIS A 170 -2.03 12.78 -25.70
C HIS A 170 -3.53 12.68 -25.81
N VAL A 171 -4.21 13.77 -26.07
CA VAL A 171 -5.63 13.79 -26.35
C VAL A 171 -5.90 14.57 -27.61
N MET A 172 -6.74 14.02 -28.47
CA MET A 172 -7.28 14.71 -29.65
C MET A 172 -8.81 14.67 -29.61
N ALA A 173 -9.42 15.81 -29.87
CA ALA A 173 -10.85 15.92 -30.11
C ALA A 173 -11.09 16.38 -31.54
N THR A 174 -11.93 15.66 -32.27
CA THR A 174 -12.32 16.01 -33.65
C THR A 174 -13.79 16.35 -33.71
N TYR A 175 -14.18 17.29 -34.51
CA TYR A 175 -15.59 17.65 -34.81
C TYR A 175 -15.85 17.67 -36.30
N ASN A 176 -16.86 16.93 -36.72
CA ASN A 176 -17.37 16.95 -38.10
C ASN A 176 -18.64 17.76 -38.14
N LYS A 177 -18.62 18.91 -38.84
CA LYS A 177 -19.77 19.82 -38.94
C LYS A 177 -20.95 19.25 -39.73
N ASP A 178 -20.68 18.36 -40.68
CA ASP A 178 -21.69 17.82 -41.57
C ASP A 178 -22.47 16.67 -40.92
N THR A 179 -21.74 15.78 -40.22
CA THR A 179 -22.36 14.67 -39.48
C THR A 179 -22.71 15.03 -38.06
N LYS A 180 -22.22 16.16 -37.54
CA LYS A 180 -22.33 16.61 -36.15
C LYS A 180 -21.82 15.57 -35.14
N LYS A 181 -20.75 14.87 -35.50
CA LYS A 181 -20.07 13.90 -34.66
C LYS A 181 -18.83 14.52 -34.03
N ILE A 182 -18.59 14.12 -32.77
CA ILE A 182 -17.33 14.35 -32.04
C ILE A 182 -16.70 13.00 -31.79
N ALA A 183 -15.40 12.88 -32.09
CA ALA A 183 -14.61 11.73 -31.67
C ALA A 183 -13.46 12.18 -30.77
N PHE A 184 -13.18 11.34 -29.75
CA PHE A 184 -11.98 11.42 -28.93
C PHE A 184 -10.98 10.36 -29.35
N TYR A 185 -9.72 10.77 -29.40
CA TYR A 185 -8.57 9.88 -29.51
C TYR A 185 -7.68 10.10 -28.30
N ILE A 186 -7.31 9.02 -27.63
CA ILE A 186 -6.46 9.04 -26.42
C ILE A 186 -5.22 8.20 -26.74
N ASN A 187 -4.06 8.84 -26.64
CA ASN A 187 -2.77 8.21 -26.98
C ASN A 187 -2.80 7.52 -28.36
N GLY A 188 -3.34 8.22 -29.37
CA GLY A 188 -3.42 7.77 -30.75
C GLY A 188 -4.57 6.83 -31.08
N GLU A 189 -5.27 6.27 -30.09
CA GLU A 189 -6.37 5.33 -30.30
C GLU A 189 -7.72 6.02 -30.20
N LYS A 190 -8.66 5.63 -31.09
CA LYS A 190 -10.05 6.10 -31.02
C LYS A 190 -10.72 5.54 -29.77
N ASP A 191 -11.11 6.45 -28.86
CA ASP A 191 -11.82 6.12 -27.62
C ASP A 191 -13.33 6.05 -27.86
N SER A 192 -13.90 7.08 -28.45
CA SER A 192 -15.34 7.20 -28.60
C SER A 192 -15.70 8.15 -29.74
N GLU A 193 -16.93 7.97 -30.26
CA GLU A 193 -17.57 8.91 -31.20
C GLU A 193 -19.02 9.12 -30.81
N LYS A 194 -19.45 10.38 -30.62
CA LYS A 194 -20.77 10.72 -30.10
C LYS A 194 -21.35 11.91 -30.82
N ASP A 195 -22.67 12.07 -30.69
CA ASP A 195 -23.40 13.18 -31.31
C ASP A 195 -23.08 14.50 -30.56
N ALA A 196 -22.77 15.53 -31.28
CA ALA A 196 -22.73 16.90 -30.82
C ALA A 196 -24.12 17.55 -30.82
N GLY A 197 -24.31 18.67 -30.10
CA GLY A 197 -25.56 19.42 -30.14
C GLY A 197 -25.81 20.12 -31.46
N ASN A 198 -27.03 20.62 -31.65
CA ASN A 198 -27.49 21.29 -32.85
C ASN A 198 -27.42 22.82 -32.81
N GLN A 199 -27.14 23.39 -31.66
CA GLN A 199 -27.08 24.85 -31.52
C GLN A 199 -25.82 25.42 -32.18
N VAL A 200 -25.99 26.19 -33.23
CA VAL A 200 -24.87 26.87 -33.89
C VAL A 200 -24.51 28.14 -33.17
N VAL A 201 -23.19 28.36 -32.90
CA VAL A 201 -22.64 29.59 -32.34
C VAL A 201 -21.73 30.24 -33.36
N ASN A 202 -22.13 31.40 -33.85
CA ASN A 202 -21.42 32.15 -34.87
C ASN A 202 -20.47 33.18 -34.23
N GLU A 203 -19.49 32.70 -33.52
CA GLU A 203 -18.54 33.57 -32.85
C GLU A 203 -17.09 33.09 -33.09
N LEU A 204 -16.30 33.98 -33.69
CA LEU A 204 -14.86 33.76 -33.84
C LEU A 204 -14.14 34.44 -32.66
N THR A 205 -13.66 33.64 -31.73
CA THR A 205 -13.05 34.11 -30.49
C THR A 205 -11.65 33.54 -30.31
N ASN A 206 -10.87 34.14 -29.40
CA ASN A 206 -9.55 33.66 -29.07
C ASN A 206 -9.66 32.30 -28.37
N LEU A 207 -8.61 31.48 -28.53
CA LEU A 207 -8.45 30.20 -27.84
C LEU A 207 -7.55 30.40 -26.63
N LEU A 208 -8.01 29.96 -25.46
CA LEU A 208 -7.29 30.01 -24.18
C LEU A 208 -6.81 28.65 -23.83
N ILE A 209 -5.50 28.50 -23.60
CA ILE A 209 -4.88 27.25 -23.14
C ILE A 209 -4.71 27.31 -21.64
N GLY A 210 -5.15 26.27 -20.93
CA GLY A 210 -4.94 26.07 -19.50
C GLY A 210 -5.84 26.90 -18.58
N ARG A 211 -6.71 27.78 -19.11
CA ARG A 211 -7.53 28.67 -18.29
C ARG A 211 -9.00 28.61 -18.63
N HIS A 212 -9.84 28.65 -17.58
CA HIS A 212 -11.25 28.97 -17.74
C HIS A 212 -11.46 30.47 -17.89
N LYS A 213 -12.30 30.88 -18.84
CA LYS A 213 -12.54 32.30 -19.12
C LYS A 213 -13.05 33.10 -17.91
N ASN A 214 -13.82 32.47 -17.04
CA ASN A 214 -14.33 33.06 -15.80
C ASN A 214 -13.41 32.67 -14.64
N ALA A 215 -12.21 33.27 -14.61
CA ALA A 215 -11.26 33.03 -13.52
C ALA A 215 -11.93 33.26 -12.15
N GLY A 216 -11.77 32.31 -11.25
CA GLY A 216 -12.38 32.33 -9.92
C GLY A 216 -13.64 31.50 -9.74
N ASN A 217 -14.23 30.97 -10.81
CA ASN A 217 -15.34 30.02 -10.76
C ASN A 217 -14.88 28.59 -11.13
N ASP A 218 -15.63 27.57 -10.71
CA ASP A 218 -15.56 26.22 -11.24
C ASP A 218 -15.68 26.24 -12.77
N PRO A 219 -14.77 25.65 -13.53
CA PRO A 219 -13.73 24.67 -13.29
C PRO A 219 -12.35 25.26 -12.96
N LEU A 220 -11.45 24.39 -12.48
CA LEU A 220 -10.07 24.77 -12.19
C LEU A 220 -9.26 24.98 -13.48
N SER A 221 -8.37 25.97 -13.45
CA SER A 221 -7.33 26.14 -14.46
C SER A 221 -6.34 24.95 -14.43
N MET A 222 -5.66 24.72 -15.57
CA MET A 222 -4.61 23.71 -15.67
C MET A 222 -3.50 23.97 -14.66
N ARG A 223 -2.93 22.87 -14.14
CA ARG A 223 -1.70 22.85 -13.36
C ARG A 223 -0.84 21.71 -13.87
N GLY A 224 0.41 22.00 -14.17
CA GLY A 224 1.30 21.03 -14.79
C GLY A 224 1.83 21.51 -16.13
N LEU A 225 2.02 20.61 -17.06
CA LEU A 225 2.67 20.87 -18.34
C LEU A 225 1.70 20.63 -19.50
N VAL A 226 1.83 21.44 -20.56
CA VAL A 226 1.13 21.27 -21.83
C VAL A 226 2.13 21.46 -22.96
N ASP A 227 2.02 20.62 -24.01
CA ASP A 227 2.92 20.66 -25.15
C ASP A 227 2.28 20.18 -26.44
N GLU A 228 2.99 20.36 -27.55
CA GLU A 228 2.65 19.80 -28.85
C GLU A 228 1.20 20.10 -29.27
N ILE A 229 0.78 21.36 -29.13
CA ILE A 229 -0.58 21.77 -29.46
C ILE A 229 -0.71 21.86 -30.97
N ARG A 230 -1.61 21.12 -31.56
CA ARG A 230 -1.89 21.10 -32.99
C ARG A 230 -3.36 21.38 -33.27
N VAL A 231 -3.61 22.26 -34.25
CA VAL A 231 -4.95 22.65 -34.68
C VAL A 231 -5.08 22.43 -36.19
N TYR A 232 -6.08 21.66 -36.58
CA TYR A 232 -6.37 21.31 -37.96
C TYR A 232 -7.73 21.87 -38.39
N ASP A 233 -7.87 22.27 -39.64
CA ASP A 233 -9.11 22.72 -40.26
C ASP A 233 -9.93 21.59 -40.89
N LYS A 234 -9.64 20.34 -40.53
CA LYS A 234 -10.30 19.12 -41.00
C LYS A 234 -10.50 18.11 -39.89
N VAL A 235 -11.35 17.12 -40.11
CA VAL A 235 -11.42 15.92 -39.26
C VAL A 235 -10.29 14.98 -39.67
N LEU A 236 -9.43 14.66 -38.71
CA LEU A 236 -8.40 13.64 -38.92
C LEU A 236 -9.03 12.23 -38.84
N THR A 237 -8.56 11.33 -39.68
CA THR A 237 -8.90 9.91 -39.59
C THR A 237 -8.22 9.24 -38.38
N ALA A 238 -8.56 8.00 -38.09
CA ALA A 238 -7.95 7.25 -37.02
C ALA A 238 -6.44 7.05 -37.27
N GLU A 239 -6.05 6.79 -38.50
CA GLU A 239 -4.67 6.62 -38.94
C GLU A 239 -3.88 7.93 -38.81
N GLU A 240 -4.49 9.07 -39.21
CA GLU A 240 -3.88 10.38 -39.07
C GLU A 240 -3.73 10.76 -37.57
N ALA A 241 -4.74 10.48 -36.73
CA ALA A 241 -4.68 10.74 -35.30
C ALA A 241 -3.61 9.89 -34.61
N LYS A 242 -3.45 8.63 -35.02
CA LYS A 242 -2.38 7.74 -34.57
C LYS A 242 -1.01 8.28 -34.99
N ALA A 243 -0.84 8.68 -36.24
CA ALA A 243 0.41 9.25 -36.74
C ALA A 243 0.81 10.56 -35.98
N VAL A 244 -0.16 11.39 -35.64
CA VAL A 244 0.08 12.60 -34.82
C VAL A 244 0.59 12.22 -33.42
N TYR A 245 0.00 11.22 -32.79
CA TYR A 245 0.48 10.70 -31.51
C TYR A 245 1.89 10.12 -31.63
N GLU A 246 2.12 9.21 -32.59
CA GLU A 246 3.38 8.51 -32.78
C GLU A 246 4.52 9.45 -33.14
N SER A 247 4.25 10.58 -33.78
CA SER A 247 5.26 11.59 -34.15
C SER A 247 6.03 12.16 -32.95
N LYS A 248 5.48 12.05 -31.73
CA LYS A 248 6.10 12.56 -30.49
C LYS A 248 6.10 11.53 -29.35
N ALA A 249 5.41 10.40 -29.52
CA ALA A 249 5.32 9.38 -28.48
C ALA A 249 6.68 8.71 -28.22
N GLY A 250 7.61 8.75 -29.14
CA GLY A 250 9.00 8.30 -28.95
C GLY A 250 9.68 8.96 -27.74
N ALA A 251 9.42 10.23 -27.51
CA ALA A 251 9.95 10.98 -26.39
C ALA A 251 9.56 10.38 -25.02
N MET A 252 8.44 9.68 -24.93
CA MET A 252 8.03 9.02 -23.69
C MET A 252 8.84 7.76 -23.37
N LEU A 253 9.27 7.01 -24.38
CA LEU A 253 10.09 5.81 -24.22
C LEU A 253 11.59 6.13 -24.21
N PHE A 254 11.99 7.30 -24.71
CA PHE A 254 13.39 7.66 -24.80
C PHE A 254 14.14 7.65 -23.45
N PRO A 255 13.58 8.11 -22.31
CA PRO A 255 14.22 7.94 -21.01
C PRO A 255 14.46 6.47 -20.64
N GLN A 256 13.54 5.55 -20.99
CA GLN A 256 13.70 4.11 -20.77
C GLN A 256 14.84 3.58 -21.65
N LEU A 257 14.87 3.97 -22.93
CA LEU A 257 15.98 3.61 -23.82
C LEU A 257 17.33 4.06 -23.26
N GLN A 258 17.40 5.29 -22.73
CA GLN A 258 18.65 5.82 -22.16
C GLN A 258 19.09 5.02 -20.92
N GLU A 259 18.17 4.61 -20.05
CA GLU A 259 18.50 3.80 -18.90
C GLU A 259 18.95 2.39 -19.34
N THR A 260 18.22 1.75 -20.27
CA THR A 260 18.59 0.43 -20.82
C THR A 260 19.95 0.48 -21.54
N LEU A 261 20.20 1.55 -22.30
CA LEU A 261 21.49 1.77 -22.97
C LEU A 261 22.63 1.95 -21.97
N LYS A 262 22.39 2.68 -20.88
CA LYS A 262 23.35 2.84 -19.79
C LYS A 262 23.69 1.48 -19.17
N GLU A 263 22.68 0.66 -18.86
CA GLU A 263 22.88 -0.69 -18.34
C GLU A 263 23.69 -1.58 -19.30
N ALA A 264 23.38 -1.50 -20.59
CA ALA A 264 24.09 -2.26 -21.60
C ALA A 264 25.58 -1.87 -21.69
N LYS A 265 25.88 -0.56 -21.63
CA LYS A 265 27.27 -0.05 -21.61
C LYS A 265 28.02 -0.45 -20.35
N GLU A 266 27.39 -0.39 -19.20
CA GLU A 266 27.96 -0.84 -17.93
C GLU A 266 28.30 -2.35 -18.01
N LEU A 267 27.40 -3.15 -18.60
CA LEU A 267 27.64 -4.59 -18.80
C LEU A 267 28.78 -4.89 -19.75
N ASP A 268 28.86 -4.20 -20.89
CA ASP A 268 29.98 -4.33 -21.84
C ASP A 268 31.31 -3.91 -21.19
N ALA A 269 31.32 -2.84 -20.41
CA ALA A 269 32.50 -2.31 -19.73
C ALA A 269 33.12 -3.28 -18.69
N LEU A 270 32.30 -4.24 -18.17
CA LEU A 270 32.85 -5.29 -17.29
C LEU A 270 33.89 -6.18 -17.98
N GLY A 271 33.85 -6.27 -19.30
CA GLY A 271 34.82 -7.05 -20.08
C GLY A 271 34.84 -8.55 -19.72
N SER A 272 33.69 -9.08 -19.30
CA SER A 272 33.59 -10.45 -18.77
C SER A 272 33.64 -11.54 -19.86
N LEU A 273 33.43 -11.15 -21.13
CA LEU A 273 33.58 -12.03 -22.30
C LEU A 273 34.71 -11.55 -23.18
N ASP A 274 35.31 -12.50 -23.92
CA ASP A 274 36.24 -12.17 -25.00
C ASP A 274 35.51 -11.28 -26.03
N THR A 275 36.20 -10.25 -26.51
CA THR A 275 35.63 -9.31 -27.49
C THR A 275 35.24 -9.95 -28.81
N GLU A 276 35.80 -11.14 -29.11
CA GLU A 276 35.45 -11.94 -30.28
C GLU A 276 34.27 -12.89 -30.06
N ALA A 277 33.78 -13.02 -28.82
CA ALA A 277 32.58 -13.79 -28.55
C ALA A 277 31.36 -13.18 -29.24
N GLU A 278 30.48 -14.03 -29.78
CA GLU A 278 29.30 -13.59 -30.55
C GLU A 278 28.39 -12.70 -29.72
N GLU A 279 28.13 -13.07 -28.46
CA GLU A 279 27.29 -12.31 -27.55
C GLU A 279 27.89 -10.94 -27.20
N ALA A 280 29.20 -10.83 -27.15
CA ALA A 280 29.88 -9.54 -26.94
C ALA A 280 29.75 -8.62 -28.17
N LYS A 281 29.83 -9.19 -29.38
CA LYS A 281 29.61 -8.45 -30.63
C LYS A 281 28.17 -7.98 -30.76
N VAL A 282 27.20 -8.87 -30.52
CA VAL A 282 25.78 -8.55 -30.58
C VAL A 282 25.42 -7.45 -29.57
N LEU A 283 25.95 -7.50 -28.33
CA LEU A 283 25.71 -6.44 -27.34
C LEU A 283 26.27 -5.09 -27.81
N LYS A 284 27.48 -5.06 -28.37
CA LYS A 284 28.09 -3.83 -28.91
C LYS A 284 27.33 -3.27 -30.10
N GLU A 285 26.83 -4.12 -30.98
CA GLU A 285 26.02 -3.71 -32.11
C GLU A 285 24.71 -3.11 -31.64
N ALA A 286 24.01 -3.76 -30.68
CA ALA A 286 22.77 -3.24 -30.10
C ALA A 286 22.99 -1.89 -29.40
N ILE A 287 24.12 -1.72 -28.67
CA ILE A 287 24.53 -0.44 -28.07
C ILE A 287 24.68 0.63 -29.16
N ALA A 288 25.39 0.31 -30.25
CA ALA A 288 25.65 1.24 -31.33
C ALA A 288 24.37 1.66 -32.08
N GLU A 289 23.39 0.76 -32.24
CA GLU A 289 22.10 1.11 -32.82
C GLU A 289 21.30 2.02 -31.87
N ALA A 290 21.27 1.70 -30.57
CA ALA A 290 20.57 2.51 -29.55
C ALA A 290 21.14 3.95 -29.44
N GLU A 291 22.45 4.12 -29.64
CA GLU A 291 23.13 5.44 -29.63
C GLU A 291 22.70 6.37 -30.77
N LYS A 292 22.13 5.83 -31.84
CA LYS A 292 21.69 6.61 -33.00
C LYS A 292 20.29 7.27 -32.74
N LEU A 293 19.54 6.72 -31.82
CA LEU A 293 18.18 7.17 -31.56
C LEU A 293 18.14 8.41 -30.65
N THR A 294 17.14 9.23 -30.87
CA THR A 294 16.87 10.46 -30.13
C THR A 294 15.41 10.46 -29.64
N ALA A 295 15.04 11.44 -28.85
CA ALA A 295 13.64 11.66 -28.45
C ALA A 295 12.69 11.90 -29.63
N GLU A 296 13.24 12.30 -30.80
CA GLU A 296 12.48 12.54 -32.04
C GLU A 296 12.34 11.26 -32.91
N SER A 297 12.98 10.16 -32.52
CA SER A 297 12.91 8.89 -33.24
C SER A 297 11.51 8.28 -33.12
N GLN A 298 11.11 7.46 -34.09
CA GLN A 298 9.81 6.82 -34.13
C GLN A 298 9.59 5.93 -32.88
N LEU A 299 8.35 5.95 -32.37
CA LEU A 299 7.98 5.13 -31.21
C LEU A 299 8.32 3.64 -31.41
N SER A 300 8.04 3.12 -32.61
CA SER A 300 8.34 1.72 -33.00
C SER A 300 9.83 1.42 -32.95
N GLU A 301 10.66 2.31 -33.50
CA GLU A 301 12.13 2.16 -33.51
C GLU A 301 12.70 2.12 -32.08
N ILE A 302 12.29 3.08 -31.22
CA ILE A 302 12.73 3.11 -29.82
C ILE A 302 12.28 1.83 -29.08
N SER A 303 11.02 1.40 -29.29
CA SER A 303 10.48 0.20 -28.63
C SER A 303 11.16 -1.09 -29.06
N GLU A 304 11.52 -1.21 -30.34
CA GLU A 304 12.24 -2.37 -30.89
C GLU A 304 13.69 -2.40 -30.37
N THR A 305 14.39 -1.27 -30.41
CA THR A 305 15.77 -1.17 -29.93
C THR A 305 15.87 -1.45 -28.42
N ILE A 306 14.88 -1.05 -27.60
CA ILE A 306 14.85 -1.45 -26.18
C ILE A 306 14.82 -2.97 -26.06
N LYS A 307 13.97 -3.66 -26.82
CA LYS A 307 13.86 -5.13 -26.78
C LYS A 307 15.14 -5.82 -27.24
N GLU A 308 15.75 -5.29 -28.31
CA GLU A 308 17.01 -5.82 -28.83
C GLU A 308 18.14 -5.66 -27.81
N LEU A 309 18.24 -4.50 -27.14
CA LEU A 309 19.20 -4.28 -26.05
C LEU A 309 18.98 -5.25 -24.88
N GLU A 310 17.72 -5.41 -24.44
CA GLU A 310 17.37 -6.31 -23.35
C GLU A 310 17.72 -7.77 -23.68
N GLU A 311 17.44 -8.23 -24.90
CA GLU A 311 17.77 -9.59 -25.35
C GLU A 311 19.28 -9.77 -25.50
N ALA A 312 20.00 -8.79 -26.06
CA ALA A 312 21.45 -8.80 -26.14
C ALA A 312 22.11 -8.87 -24.75
N MET A 313 21.65 -8.05 -23.81
CA MET A 313 22.14 -8.10 -22.43
C MET A 313 21.85 -9.44 -21.76
N LYS A 314 20.68 -10.01 -21.97
CA LYS A 314 20.30 -11.31 -21.45
C LYS A 314 21.22 -12.41 -21.97
N ASN A 315 21.48 -12.42 -23.27
CA ASN A 315 22.35 -13.41 -23.90
C ASN A 315 23.82 -13.24 -23.45
N TYR A 316 24.30 -12.02 -23.35
CA TYR A 316 25.63 -11.71 -22.81
C TYR A 316 25.78 -12.20 -21.36
N ARG A 317 24.77 -11.93 -20.48
CA ARG A 317 24.78 -12.42 -19.10
C ARG A 317 24.76 -13.95 -19.03
N ALA A 318 24.00 -14.60 -19.91
CA ALA A 318 23.97 -16.07 -20.00
C ALA A 318 25.32 -16.69 -20.43
N ALA A 319 26.00 -16.01 -21.33
CA ALA A 319 27.32 -16.46 -21.85
C ALA A 319 28.46 -16.27 -20.83
N ILE A 320 28.37 -15.24 -19.96
CA ILE A 320 29.35 -15.03 -18.87
C ILE A 320 29.40 -16.25 -17.95
N GLY A 321 28.29 -16.89 -17.69
CA GLY A 321 28.18 -18.08 -16.86
C GLY A 321 28.71 -17.88 -15.44
N VAL A 322 27.84 -17.98 -14.42
CA VAL A 322 28.28 -18.08 -13.03
C VAL A 322 28.51 -19.55 -12.71
N VAL A 323 29.75 -19.95 -12.51
CA VAL A 323 30.06 -21.30 -12.01
C VAL A 323 30.00 -21.28 -10.49
N LEU A 324 28.89 -21.78 -9.96
CA LEU A 324 28.77 -22.03 -8.53
C LEU A 324 29.32 -23.44 -8.24
N THR A 325 30.45 -23.51 -7.56
CA THR A 325 30.98 -24.77 -7.05
C THR A 325 30.41 -24.99 -5.65
N VAL A 326 29.48 -25.92 -5.54
CA VAL A 326 28.97 -26.38 -4.24
C VAL A 326 29.82 -27.58 -3.81
N SER A 327 30.59 -27.40 -2.74
CA SER A 327 31.36 -28.50 -2.14
C SER A 327 30.58 -28.97 -0.89
N PRO A 328 29.81 -30.08 -0.98
CA PRO A 328 29.13 -30.60 0.19
C PRO A 328 30.19 -31.03 1.23
N THR A 329 30.06 -30.45 2.44
CA THR A 329 30.84 -30.91 3.59
C THR A 329 30.27 -32.27 4.08
N LYS A 330 31.04 -33.00 4.87
CA LYS A 330 30.59 -34.33 5.41
C LYS A 330 29.42 -34.22 6.39
N GLU A 331 29.03 -33.03 6.81
CA GLU A 331 27.89 -32.80 7.69
C GLU A 331 26.66 -32.38 6.87
N GLU A 332 25.86 -33.35 6.46
CA GLU A 332 24.54 -33.08 5.88
C GLU A 332 23.55 -32.74 7.02
N ARG A 333 22.92 -31.59 6.93
CA ARG A 333 21.79 -31.22 7.79
C ARG A 333 20.53 -31.23 6.96
N SER A 334 19.49 -31.85 7.47
CA SER A 334 18.15 -31.70 6.92
C SER A 334 17.69 -30.26 7.13
N ILE A 335 17.27 -29.60 6.06
CA ILE A 335 16.60 -28.30 6.13
C ILE A 335 15.11 -28.58 6.01
N GLU A 336 14.38 -28.34 7.08
CA GLU A 336 12.93 -28.46 7.07
C GLU A 336 12.32 -27.43 6.11
N LYS A 337 11.27 -27.80 5.40
CA LYS A 337 10.57 -26.91 4.47
C LYS A 337 10.14 -25.60 5.16
N SER A 338 9.71 -25.68 6.42
CA SER A 338 9.28 -24.54 7.25
C SER A 338 10.38 -23.53 7.59
N THR A 339 11.66 -23.85 7.31
CA THR A 339 12.79 -22.95 7.57
C THR A 339 12.72 -21.68 6.72
N ILE A 340 12.12 -21.75 5.52
CA ILE A 340 12.01 -20.63 4.59
C ILE A 340 10.53 -20.26 4.45
N GLY A 341 10.22 -18.99 4.65
CA GLY A 341 8.83 -18.53 4.60
C GLY A 341 8.69 -17.06 4.29
N ILE A 342 7.46 -16.59 4.35
CA ILE A 342 7.13 -15.18 4.12
C ILE A 342 6.45 -14.56 5.34
N ASN A 343 6.65 -13.26 5.51
CA ASN A 343 5.87 -12.45 6.43
C ASN A 343 4.63 -11.91 5.68
N HIS A 344 3.46 -12.39 6.03
CA HIS A 344 2.21 -12.03 5.34
C HIS A 344 1.23 -11.29 6.27
N ARG A 345 0.41 -10.42 5.71
CA ARG A 345 -0.42 -9.49 6.48
C ARG A 345 -1.90 -9.71 6.21
N TYR A 346 -2.75 -9.45 7.24
CA TYR A 346 -4.20 -9.47 7.08
C TYR A 346 -4.71 -8.27 6.27
N ALA A 347 -4.03 -7.10 6.39
CA ALA A 347 -4.49 -5.83 5.88
C ALA A 347 -4.57 -5.79 4.35
N PHE A 348 -5.57 -5.05 3.84
CA PHE A 348 -5.77 -4.83 2.40
C PHE A 348 -5.85 -6.13 1.58
N ASN A 349 -6.56 -7.14 2.12
CA ASN A 349 -6.67 -8.46 1.50
C ASN A 349 -5.30 -9.10 1.23
N GLY A 350 -4.44 -9.15 2.24
CA GLY A 350 -3.09 -9.67 2.10
C GLY A 350 -2.25 -8.86 1.10
N TYR A 351 -2.42 -7.53 1.07
CA TYR A 351 -1.81 -6.66 0.06
C TYR A 351 -2.13 -7.09 -1.38
N GLY A 352 -3.34 -7.57 -1.59
CA GLY A 352 -3.86 -7.93 -2.89
C GLY A 352 -3.65 -9.39 -3.29
N SER A 353 -3.05 -10.24 -2.45
CA SER A 353 -2.90 -11.68 -2.68
C SER A 353 -4.19 -12.47 -2.47
N PHE A 354 -5.14 -11.93 -1.72
CA PHE A 354 -6.40 -12.58 -1.36
C PHE A 354 -7.58 -11.96 -2.12
N ASP A 355 -8.45 -12.78 -2.68
CA ASP A 355 -9.72 -12.36 -3.28
C ASP A 355 -10.83 -12.38 -2.24
N SER A 356 -11.16 -11.22 -1.69
CA SER A 356 -12.19 -11.08 -0.66
C SER A 356 -13.63 -11.25 -1.18
N THR A 357 -13.84 -11.40 -2.49
CA THR A 357 -15.14 -11.70 -3.08
C THR A 357 -15.37 -13.21 -3.08
N LYS A 358 -14.35 -13.96 -3.45
CA LYS A 358 -14.36 -15.43 -3.47
C LYS A 358 -13.97 -16.05 -2.12
N MET A 359 -13.37 -15.26 -1.22
CA MET A 359 -12.79 -15.69 0.06
C MET A 359 -11.71 -16.76 -0.11
N GLU A 360 -10.80 -16.55 -1.07
CA GLU A 360 -9.70 -17.47 -1.37
C GLU A 360 -8.42 -16.72 -1.77
N MET A 361 -7.27 -17.38 -1.64
CA MET A 361 -6.01 -16.86 -2.17
C MET A 361 -6.06 -16.87 -3.69
N LYS A 362 -5.53 -15.81 -4.31
CA LYS A 362 -5.42 -15.72 -5.77
C LYS A 362 -4.48 -16.80 -6.32
N GLU A 363 -4.82 -17.33 -7.49
CA GLU A 363 -4.06 -18.38 -8.14
C GLU A 363 -2.62 -17.95 -8.41
N GLU A 364 -2.42 -16.74 -8.91
CA GLU A 364 -1.08 -16.21 -9.21
C GLU A 364 -0.19 -16.15 -7.95
N PHE A 365 -0.76 -15.77 -6.81
CA PHE A 365 -0.01 -15.78 -5.56
C PHE A 365 0.29 -17.20 -5.11
N THR A 366 -0.67 -18.10 -5.23
CA THR A 366 -0.52 -19.52 -4.86
C THR A 366 0.58 -20.18 -5.68
N ASP A 367 0.63 -19.94 -6.97
CA ASP A 367 1.64 -20.50 -7.88
C ASP A 367 3.04 -19.98 -7.54
N LEU A 368 3.17 -18.67 -7.34
CA LEU A 368 4.44 -18.07 -6.91
C LEU A 368 4.89 -18.57 -5.54
N TYR A 369 3.95 -18.78 -4.61
CA TYR A 369 4.25 -19.33 -3.29
C TYR A 369 4.82 -20.75 -3.38
N LYS A 370 4.22 -21.61 -4.22
CA LYS A 370 4.70 -22.97 -4.50
C LYS A 370 6.06 -22.98 -5.20
N GLU A 371 6.20 -22.14 -6.23
CA GLU A 371 7.46 -22.03 -6.98
C GLU A 371 8.62 -21.59 -6.09
N ALA A 372 8.37 -20.64 -5.18
CA ALA A 372 9.35 -20.20 -4.19
C ALA A 372 9.71 -21.28 -3.15
N GLY A 373 8.93 -22.34 -3.04
CA GLY A 373 9.16 -23.42 -2.08
C GLY A 373 8.98 -22.99 -0.63
N PHE A 374 8.16 -21.98 -0.34
CA PHE A 374 7.89 -21.54 1.01
C PHE A 374 7.19 -22.63 1.83
N GLY A 375 7.64 -22.80 3.06
CA GLY A 375 7.09 -23.78 4.00
C GLY A 375 6.60 -23.17 5.30
N SER A 376 6.64 -21.83 5.43
CA SER A 376 6.06 -21.13 6.58
C SER A 376 5.46 -19.77 6.21
N ILE A 377 4.42 -19.39 6.94
CA ILE A 377 3.77 -18.07 6.84
C ILE A 377 3.76 -17.43 8.21
N ARG A 378 4.40 -16.29 8.36
CA ARG A 378 4.28 -15.45 9.54
C ARG A 378 3.06 -14.53 9.39
N TYR A 379 2.08 -14.65 10.28
CA TYR A 379 0.79 -13.96 10.21
C TYR A 379 0.36 -13.48 11.61
N PRO A 380 -0.36 -12.38 11.75
CA PRO A 380 -0.98 -11.49 10.76
C PRO A 380 -0.09 -10.36 10.23
N GLY A 381 1.21 -10.46 10.34
CA GLY A 381 2.18 -9.52 9.82
C GLY A 381 3.18 -9.04 10.88
N GLY A 382 3.92 -7.96 10.60
CA GLY A 382 4.86 -7.33 11.51
C GLY A 382 4.17 -6.36 12.47
N THR A 383 4.54 -5.07 12.40
CA THR A 383 4.05 -3.98 13.27
C THR A 383 2.53 -3.95 13.49
N ILE A 384 1.75 -4.28 12.47
CA ILE A 384 0.28 -4.26 12.55
C ILE A 384 -0.30 -5.36 13.43
N SER A 385 0.45 -6.42 13.70
CA SER A 385 0.00 -7.55 14.52
C SER A 385 -0.22 -7.17 15.98
N ASN A 386 0.54 -6.21 16.50
CA ASN A 386 0.44 -5.81 17.91
C ASN A 386 -0.96 -5.34 18.35
N LEU A 387 -1.76 -4.85 17.41
CA LEU A 387 -3.14 -4.40 17.66
C LEU A 387 -4.20 -5.31 17.06
N PHE A 388 -3.80 -6.43 16.47
CA PHE A 388 -4.72 -7.36 15.81
C PHE A 388 -5.49 -8.20 16.84
N ARG A 389 -6.81 -8.26 16.67
CA ARG A 389 -7.74 -9.01 17.52
C ARG A 389 -8.27 -10.20 16.73
N TRP A 390 -7.76 -11.38 17.01
CA TRP A 390 -8.07 -12.59 16.25
C TRP A 390 -9.54 -12.99 16.32
N LYS A 391 -10.20 -12.81 17.48
CA LYS A 391 -11.63 -13.10 17.66
C LYS A 391 -12.55 -12.29 16.74
N GLU A 392 -12.08 -11.11 16.31
CA GLU A 392 -12.79 -10.24 15.39
C GLU A 392 -12.49 -10.52 13.93
N SER A 393 -11.59 -11.47 13.64
CA SER A 393 -11.16 -11.86 12.29
C SER A 393 -11.64 -13.23 11.84
N ILE A 394 -12.42 -13.91 12.66
CA ILE A 394 -12.97 -15.25 12.39
C ILE A 394 -14.49 -15.17 12.13
N GLY A 395 -15.08 -16.26 11.64
CA GLY A 395 -16.51 -16.34 11.33
C GLY A 395 -16.89 -15.65 10.02
N PRO A 396 -18.20 -15.44 9.80
CA PRO A 396 -18.71 -14.81 8.59
C PRO A 396 -18.10 -13.44 8.35
N LYS A 397 -17.73 -13.14 7.11
CA LYS A 397 -17.07 -11.90 6.72
C LYS A 397 -17.82 -10.64 7.16
N GLU A 398 -19.14 -10.68 7.08
CA GLU A 398 -20.05 -9.57 7.38
C GLU A 398 -20.15 -9.27 8.88
N GLU A 399 -19.71 -10.21 9.72
CA GLU A 399 -19.72 -10.07 11.17
C GLU A 399 -18.38 -9.63 11.74
N ARG A 400 -17.33 -9.63 10.91
CA ARG A 400 -15.98 -9.28 11.34
C ARG A 400 -15.85 -7.78 11.63
N VAL A 401 -15.02 -7.46 12.60
CA VAL A 401 -14.80 -6.07 13.02
C VAL A 401 -13.53 -5.53 12.39
N ASN A 402 -13.63 -4.32 11.83
CA ASN A 402 -12.46 -3.63 11.27
C ASN A 402 -11.38 -3.45 12.34
N GLN A 403 -10.14 -3.76 11.97
CA GLN A 403 -8.98 -3.74 12.85
C GLN A 403 -8.32 -2.36 12.85
N ILE A 404 -7.85 -1.91 14.00
CA ILE A 404 -6.99 -0.73 14.11
C ILE A 404 -5.59 -1.11 13.64
N HIS A 405 -5.15 -0.53 12.55
CA HIS A 405 -3.84 -0.84 11.98
C HIS A 405 -2.68 -0.24 12.77
N GLY A 406 -2.84 0.97 13.29
CA GLY A 406 -1.86 1.65 14.12
C GLY A 406 -0.67 2.27 13.38
N PHE A 407 -0.57 2.08 12.05
CA PHE A 407 0.53 2.60 11.25
C PHE A 407 0.05 3.43 10.04
N TYR A 408 -0.87 2.89 9.24
CA TYR A 408 -1.40 3.55 8.04
C TYR A 408 -2.79 4.11 8.21
N ASN A 409 -3.49 3.68 9.23
CA ASN A 409 -4.85 4.09 9.44
C ASN A 409 -4.90 5.14 10.53
N ASN A 410 -5.03 6.38 10.13
CA ASN A 410 -5.27 7.44 11.07
C ASN A 410 -6.58 7.14 11.82
N PRO A 411 -6.59 7.32 13.13
CA PRO A 411 -7.80 7.19 13.91
C PRO A 411 -8.94 8.00 13.28
N GLY A 412 -10.11 7.38 13.13
CA GLY A 412 -11.26 8.01 12.48
C GLY A 412 -11.50 7.58 11.03
N GLN A 413 -10.67 6.71 10.45
CA GLN A 413 -10.87 6.17 9.09
C GLN A 413 -11.58 4.81 9.05
N GLY A 414 -12.19 4.37 10.14
CA GLY A 414 -13.04 3.18 10.17
C GLY A 414 -12.31 1.83 10.25
N GLY A 415 -10.98 1.83 10.41
CA GLY A 415 -10.20 0.60 10.49
C GLY A 415 -10.04 -0.14 9.16
N ILE A 416 -9.37 -1.30 9.20
CA ILE A 416 -9.13 -2.16 8.05
C ILE A 416 -9.86 -3.48 8.24
N ALA A 417 -10.69 -3.86 7.27
CA ALA A 417 -11.43 -5.11 7.30
C ALA A 417 -10.47 -6.32 7.27
N PRO A 418 -10.60 -7.27 8.21
CA PRO A 418 -9.80 -8.49 8.24
C PRO A 418 -10.43 -9.56 7.33
N ASN A 419 -10.59 -9.26 6.03
CA ASN A 419 -11.15 -10.22 5.08
C ASN A 419 -10.25 -11.46 4.92
N PHE A 420 -8.93 -11.25 4.93
CA PHE A 420 -7.94 -12.31 5.05
C PHE A 420 -7.66 -12.52 6.54
N GLY A 421 -8.54 -13.25 7.20
CA GLY A 421 -8.53 -13.49 8.63
C GLY A 421 -7.75 -14.75 9.03
N LEU A 422 -7.89 -15.14 10.29
CA LEU A 422 -7.17 -16.29 10.85
C LEU A 422 -7.58 -17.60 10.16
N THR A 423 -8.87 -17.78 9.88
CA THR A 423 -9.37 -18.98 9.19
C THR A 423 -8.78 -19.11 7.79
N GLU A 424 -8.81 -18.03 7.02
CA GLU A 424 -8.36 -18.04 5.61
C GLU A 424 -6.85 -18.32 5.49
N VAL A 425 -6.03 -17.76 6.39
CA VAL A 425 -4.60 -18.07 6.37
C VAL A 425 -4.33 -19.52 6.78
N ALA A 426 -5.10 -20.04 7.75
CA ALA A 426 -4.93 -21.40 8.20
C ALA A 426 -5.39 -22.40 7.13
N ASP A 427 -6.53 -22.18 6.51
CA ASP A 427 -7.02 -22.99 5.39
C ASP A 427 -6.04 -22.99 4.22
N PHE A 428 -5.44 -21.85 3.89
CA PHE A 428 -4.41 -21.78 2.86
C PHE A 428 -3.14 -22.53 3.26
N ALA A 429 -2.62 -22.28 4.46
CA ALA A 429 -1.35 -22.85 4.91
C ALA A 429 -1.38 -24.39 4.98
N TYR A 430 -2.48 -24.94 5.48
CA TYR A 430 -2.61 -26.39 5.69
C TYR A 430 -3.29 -27.13 4.53
N ARG A 431 -3.55 -26.47 3.43
CA ARG A 431 -4.03 -27.09 2.21
C ARG A 431 -3.02 -28.14 1.71
N ASP A 432 -3.50 -29.28 1.20
CA ASP A 432 -2.66 -30.45 0.81
C ASP A 432 -1.54 -30.09 -0.18
N ASP A 433 -1.75 -29.12 -1.05
CA ASP A 433 -0.78 -28.70 -2.06
C ASP A 433 0.15 -27.55 -1.59
N ILE A 434 -0.04 -27.03 -0.38
CA ILE A 434 0.76 -25.97 0.24
C ILE A 434 1.60 -26.52 1.39
N GLN A 435 0.99 -27.12 2.40
CA GLN A 435 1.66 -27.74 3.56
C GLN A 435 2.70 -26.82 4.22
N SER A 436 2.26 -25.66 4.67
CA SER A 436 3.09 -24.67 5.34
C SER A 436 2.73 -24.54 6.81
N GLU A 437 3.74 -24.28 7.63
CA GLU A 437 3.55 -23.93 9.04
C GLU A 437 3.11 -22.48 9.19
N ILE A 438 2.33 -22.20 10.22
CA ILE A 438 2.02 -20.82 10.62
C ILE A 438 2.92 -20.43 11.79
N VAL A 439 3.60 -19.28 11.66
CA VAL A 439 4.20 -18.54 12.77
C VAL A 439 3.22 -17.44 13.12
N TYR A 440 2.45 -17.66 14.18
CA TYR A 440 1.41 -16.72 14.57
C TYR A 440 1.96 -15.63 15.47
N VAL A 441 1.86 -14.37 15.03
CA VAL A 441 2.24 -13.20 15.84
C VAL A 441 1.04 -12.76 16.68
N TYR A 442 1.10 -13.01 17.97
CA TYR A 442 0.02 -12.68 18.89
C TYR A 442 -0.06 -11.18 19.15
N GLY A 443 -1.26 -10.62 19.07
CA GLY A 443 -1.54 -9.20 19.24
C GLY A 443 -1.33 -8.70 20.67
N PHE A 444 -0.09 -8.70 21.16
CA PHE A 444 0.27 -8.46 22.54
C PHE A 444 -0.20 -7.09 23.05
N GLY A 445 -0.23 -6.07 22.21
CA GLY A 445 -0.71 -4.74 22.57
C GLY A 445 -2.17 -4.69 23.01
N ARG A 446 -2.96 -5.65 22.57
CA ARG A 446 -4.40 -5.76 22.85
C ARG A 446 -4.80 -7.12 23.45
N GLY A 447 -3.87 -7.95 23.78
CA GLY A 447 -4.09 -9.29 24.29
C GLY A 447 -4.09 -9.41 25.81
N SER A 448 -4.45 -10.59 26.28
CA SER A 448 -4.36 -11.02 27.68
C SER A 448 -3.94 -12.49 27.74
N ALA A 449 -3.59 -12.97 28.91
CA ALA A 449 -3.26 -14.39 29.12
C ALA A 449 -4.44 -15.30 28.72
N GLN A 450 -5.66 -14.92 29.09
CA GLN A 450 -6.86 -15.69 28.73
C GLN A 450 -7.11 -15.67 27.22
N ASP A 451 -7.00 -14.50 26.57
CA ASP A 451 -7.18 -14.37 25.13
C ASP A 451 -6.16 -15.23 24.33
N ALA A 452 -4.93 -15.31 24.84
CA ALA A 452 -3.89 -16.16 24.28
C ALA A 452 -4.17 -17.65 24.46
N ALA A 453 -4.69 -18.05 25.61
CA ALA A 453 -5.15 -19.44 25.84
C ALA A 453 -6.33 -19.80 24.92
N ASP A 454 -7.32 -18.90 24.79
CA ASP A 454 -8.47 -19.05 23.87
C ASP A 454 -8.00 -19.23 22.42
N LEU A 455 -6.96 -18.52 21.99
CA LEU A 455 -6.38 -18.68 20.66
C LEU A 455 -5.79 -20.08 20.45
N VAL A 456 -5.05 -20.60 21.43
CA VAL A 456 -4.49 -21.95 21.36
C VAL A 456 -5.61 -22.98 21.34
N GLU A 457 -6.67 -22.80 22.15
CA GLU A 457 -7.86 -23.65 22.11
C GLU A 457 -8.53 -23.63 20.73
N TYR A 458 -8.77 -22.45 20.16
CA TYR A 458 -9.35 -22.29 18.82
C TYR A 458 -8.54 -23.03 17.75
N LEU A 459 -7.23 -22.90 17.79
CA LEU A 459 -6.34 -23.45 16.76
C LEU A 459 -6.11 -24.97 16.93
N ASN A 460 -6.00 -25.45 18.18
CA ASN A 460 -5.38 -26.75 18.44
C ASN A 460 -6.24 -27.75 19.23
N ALA A 461 -7.33 -27.31 19.86
CA ALA A 461 -8.16 -28.25 20.61
C ALA A 461 -9.11 -29.05 19.69
N PRO A 462 -9.38 -30.34 19.99
CA PRO A 462 -10.35 -31.09 19.23
C PRO A 462 -11.78 -30.59 19.43
N ALA A 463 -12.57 -30.54 18.36
CA ALA A 463 -13.97 -30.15 18.42
C ALA A 463 -14.76 -31.00 19.42
N GLY A 464 -15.68 -30.44 20.16
CA GLY A 464 -16.41 -31.08 21.26
C GLY A 464 -15.66 -31.05 22.58
N SER A 465 -14.49 -30.42 22.67
CA SER A 465 -13.78 -30.18 23.92
C SER A 465 -13.86 -28.69 24.32
N ASN A 466 -13.66 -28.44 25.60
CA ASN A 466 -13.60 -27.09 26.15
C ASN A 466 -12.58 -27.04 27.31
N PRO A 467 -11.26 -27.17 27.00
CA PRO A 467 -10.23 -27.22 28.02
C PRO A 467 -10.16 -25.94 28.86
N GLY A 468 -10.42 -24.77 28.24
CA GLY A 468 -10.38 -23.49 28.93
C GLY A 468 -11.59 -23.20 29.81
N GLY A 469 -12.67 -23.95 29.64
CA GLY A 469 -13.98 -23.59 30.20
C GLY A 469 -14.58 -22.34 29.51
N GLY A 470 -15.74 -21.91 29.89
CA GLY A 470 -16.40 -20.75 29.26
C GLY A 470 -16.79 -21.01 27.80
N VAL A 471 -16.27 -20.22 26.87
CA VAL A 471 -16.55 -20.39 25.43
C VAL A 471 -15.75 -21.57 24.89
N ALA A 472 -16.40 -22.55 24.26
CA ALA A 472 -15.75 -23.66 23.59
C ALA A 472 -15.20 -23.23 22.23
N TRP A 473 -13.99 -22.71 22.21
CA TRP A 473 -13.40 -22.10 21.00
C TRP A 473 -13.14 -23.14 19.89
N ALA A 474 -12.87 -24.39 20.24
CA ALA A 474 -12.76 -25.47 19.25
C ALA A 474 -14.08 -25.72 18.50
N ASP A 475 -15.23 -25.57 19.19
CA ASP A 475 -16.55 -25.69 18.56
C ASP A 475 -16.87 -24.46 17.67
N ILE A 476 -16.42 -23.27 18.06
CA ILE A 476 -16.50 -22.08 17.18
C ILE A 476 -15.71 -22.30 15.89
N ARG A 477 -14.49 -22.89 15.96
CA ARG A 477 -13.73 -23.26 14.75
C ARG A 477 -14.55 -24.20 13.86
N LYS A 478 -15.16 -25.24 14.47
CA LYS A 478 -15.99 -26.17 13.74
C LYS A 478 -17.21 -25.50 13.11
N GLU A 479 -17.89 -24.60 13.82
CA GLU A 479 -19.00 -23.79 13.30
C GLU A 479 -18.57 -22.90 12.14
N ASN A 480 -17.33 -22.43 12.15
CA ASN A 480 -16.70 -21.65 11.06
C ASN A 480 -16.21 -22.52 9.89
N GLY A 481 -16.52 -23.83 9.89
CA GLY A 481 -16.27 -24.72 8.77
C GLY A 481 -15.06 -25.67 8.91
N HIS A 482 -14.27 -25.56 10.00
CA HIS A 482 -13.08 -26.38 10.18
C HIS A 482 -13.16 -27.20 11.48
N ALA A 483 -13.53 -28.49 11.36
CA ALA A 483 -13.72 -29.37 12.51
C ALA A 483 -12.39 -29.82 13.15
N GLU A 484 -11.41 -30.13 12.33
CA GLU A 484 -10.11 -30.62 12.79
C GLU A 484 -9.23 -29.49 13.33
N PRO A 485 -8.33 -29.78 14.30
CA PRO A 485 -7.34 -28.82 14.74
C PRO A 485 -6.38 -28.42 13.61
N TYR A 486 -6.00 -27.13 13.57
CA TYR A 486 -4.96 -26.65 12.67
C TYR A 486 -3.55 -27.06 13.11
N ASN A 487 -3.37 -27.40 14.40
CA ASN A 487 -2.08 -27.77 14.98
C ASN A 487 -0.98 -26.71 14.82
N VAL A 488 -1.33 -25.43 14.98
CA VAL A 488 -0.37 -24.31 14.95
C VAL A 488 0.58 -24.46 16.12
N ARG A 489 1.88 -24.46 15.84
CA ARG A 489 2.92 -24.75 16.84
C ARG A 489 3.72 -23.53 17.27
N TYR A 490 3.86 -22.52 16.43
CA TYR A 490 4.79 -21.41 16.60
C TYR A 490 4.06 -20.11 16.89
N PHE A 491 4.36 -19.51 18.06
CA PHE A 491 3.74 -18.29 18.53
C PHE A 491 4.80 -17.25 18.87
N GLU A 492 4.74 -16.11 18.23
CA GLU A 492 5.53 -14.93 18.53
C GLU A 492 4.69 -13.95 19.35
N ILE A 493 5.18 -13.49 20.50
CA ILE A 493 4.41 -12.61 21.39
C ILE A 493 4.73 -11.15 21.09
N GLY A 494 3.86 -10.53 20.28
CA GLY A 494 4.02 -9.19 19.75
C GLY A 494 5.02 -9.11 18.60
N ASN A 495 5.29 -7.90 18.13
CA ASN A 495 6.26 -7.60 17.09
C ASN A 495 7.08 -6.37 17.49
N GLU A 496 8.41 -6.52 17.53
CA GLU A 496 9.36 -5.43 17.80
C GLU A 496 9.01 -4.58 19.03
N ASN A 497 8.55 -5.21 20.08
CA ASN A 497 8.07 -4.50 21.26
C ASN A 497 9.17 -3.72 22.02
N ASN A 498 10.45 -4.02 21.76
CA ASN A 498 11.61 -3.28 22.25
C ASN A 498 11.92 -2.00 21.45
N GLN A 499 11.28 -1.77 20.30
CA GLN A 499 11.52 -0.57 19.50
C GLN A 499 10.98 0.69 20.19
N PRO A 500 11.72 1.80 20.18
CA PRO A 500 11.27 3.02 20.82
C PRO A 500 10.11 3.66 20.06
N GLY A 501 8.97 3.82 20.73
CA GLY A 501 7.84 4.64 20.29
C GLY A 501 7.71 5.84 21.23
N THR A 502 7.41 7.00 20.70
CA THR A 502 7.50 8.23 21.50
C THR A 502 6.16 8.76 21.98
N ASP A 503 5.05 8.34 21.38
CA ASP A 503 3.75 9.00 21.60
C ASP A 503 2.55 8.04 21.67
N GLY A 504 2.79 6.73 21.65
CA GLY A 504 1.72 5.72 21.63
C GLY A 504 0.92 5.70 20.34
N THR A 505 1.39 6.33 19.29
CA THR A 505 0.77 6.28 17.98
C THR A 505 1.24 5.08 17.18
N THR A 506 2.38 4.49 17.53
CA THR A 506 2.88 3.25 16.93
C THR A 506 2.34 2.02 17.66
N SER A 507 2.02 0.98 16.91
CA SER A 507 1.48 -0.25 17.47
C SER A 507 2.48 -1.03 18.31
N GLN A 508 3.80 -0.88 18.08
CA GLN A 508 4.83 -1.61 18.80
C GLN A 508 4.81 -1.34 20.31
N GLN A 509 4.49 -0.13 20.70
CA GLN A 509 4.56 0.28 22.10
C GLN A 509 3.22 0.65 22.70
N TYR A 510 2.15 0.32 22.03
CA TYR A 510 0.81 0.60 22.54
C TYR A 510 0.60 0.10 23.98
N TRP A 511 1.10 -1.09 24.27
CA TRP A 511 1.01 -1.72 25.59
C TRP A 511 1.88 -1.05 26.66
N MET A 512 2.91 -0.27 26.25
CA MET A 512 3.82 0.43 27.18
C MET A 512 3.26 1.76 27.70
N ILE A 513 2.26 2.32 27.05
CA ILE A 513 1.72 3.63 27.42
C ILE A 513 1.23 3.56 28.87
N GLY A 514 1.69 4.51 29.68
CA GLY A 514 1.37 4.57 31.10
C GLY A 514 2.26 3.71 32.00
N THR A 515 3.29 3.04 31.46
CA THR A 515 4.32 2.32 32.24
C THR A 515 5.63 3.09 32.25
N GLN A 516 6.45 2.89 33.30
CA GLN A 516 7.75 3.58 33.43
C GLN A 516 8.93 2.69 33.02
N ASP A 517 8.83 1.37 33.23
CA ASP A 517 9.84 0.37 32.88
C ASP A 517 9.22 -0.57 31.83
N ALA A 518 9.55 -0.30 30.59
CA ALA A 518 8.98 -0.99 29.45
C ALA A 518 9.33 -2.48 29.41
N GLU A 519 10.59 -2.82 29.63
CA GLU A 519 11.06 -4.20 29.59
C GLU A 519 10.46 -5.02 30.73
N LYS A 520 10.40 -4.43 31.94
CA LYS A 520 9.74 -5.07 33.07
C LYS A 520 8.26 -5.28 32.81
N ALA A 521 7.57 -4.27 32.26
CA ALA A 521 6.16 -4.37 31.93
C ALA A 521 5.91 -5.42 30.83
N TYR A 522 6.81 -5.53 29.85
CA TYR A 522 6.72 -6.58 28.83
C TYR A 522 6.85 -7.97 29.47
N VAL A 523 7.82 -8.20 30.34
CA VAL A 523 8.07 -9.50 30.96
C VAL A 523 6.99 -9.85 31.99
N GLU A 524 6.75 -8.96 32.95
CA GLU A 524 5.95 -9.24 34.14
C GLU A 524 4.51 -8.74 34.06
N GLY A 525 4.22 -7.81 33.14
CA GLY A 525 2.96 -7.07 33.16
C GLY A 525 2.95 -5.99 34.23
N GLY A 526 1.74 -5.67 34.72
CA GLY A 526 1.56 -4.68 35.79
C GLY A 526 0.41 -3.74 35.55
N VAL A 527 0.43 -2.61 36.25
CA VAL A 527 -0.61 -1.57 36.16
C VAL A 527 -0.10 -0.37 35.40
N ALA A 528 -0.75 -0.07 34.26
CA ALA A 528 -0.54 1.16 33.52
C ALA A 528 -1.49 2.25 34.03
N SER A 529 -0.98 3.48 34.19
CA SER A 529 -1.78 4.62 34.67
C SER A 529 -1.87 5.68 33.58
N PHE A 530 -3.07 6.10 33.29
CA PHE A 530 -3.40 7.08 32.25
C PHE A 530 -4.04 8.30 32.87
N THR A 531 -3.45 9.47 32.67
CA THR A 531 -3.95 10.72 33.22
C THR A 531 -4.52 11.61 32.13
N LYS A 532 -5.78 12.02 32.28
CA LYS A 532 -6.48 12.96 31.39
C LYS A 532 -6.32 12.66 29.89
N GLN A 533 -6.51 11.39 29.55
CA GLN A 533 -6.53 10.97 28.16
C GLN A 533 -7.87 11.30 27.51
N TYR A 534 -7.89 11.46 26.21
CA TYR A 534 -9.13 11.64 25.48
C TYR A 534 -9.97 10.36 25.52
N ALA A 535 -11.26 10.50 25.91
CA ALA A 535 -12.24 9.45 25.74
C ALA A 535 -12.82 9.53 24.31
N VAL A 536 -12.70 8.48 23.53
CA VAL A 536 -12.96 8.46 22.09
C VAL A 536 -14.20 7.66 21.73
N LYS A 537 -14.67 7.72 20.51
CA LYS A 537 -15.66 6.76 19.99
C LYS A 537 -15.01 5.38 19.90
N LYS A 538 -15.81 4.32 19.85
CA LYS A 538 -15.30 2.95 19.74
C LYS A 538 -14.36 2.86 18.55
N ASP A 539 -13.17 2.33 18.80
CA ASP A 539 -12.10 2.12 17.79
C ASP A 539 -11.67 3.37 16.99
N ASP A 540 -12.01 4.56 17.49
CA ASP A 540 -11.58 5.84 16.92
C ASP A 540 -10.63 6.55 17.88
N TRP A 541 -9.35 6.67 17.48
CA TRP A 541 -8.32 7.28 18.32
C TRP A 541 -8.06 8.76 18.03
N ASN A 542 -8.82 9.34 17.13
CA ASN A 542 -8.67 10.76 16.80
C ASN A 542 -9.16 11.63 17.96
N LYS A 543 -8.39 12.66 18.30
CA LYS A 543 -8.78 13.68 19.27
C LYS A 543 -10.16 14.30 18.95
N ALA A 544 -10.49 14.48 17.68
CA ALA A 544 -11.77 14.98 17.23
C ALA A 544 -12.94 14.06 17.61
N ALA A 545 -12.71 12.75 17.75
CA ALA A 545 -13.73 11.78 18.16
C ALA A 545 -14.03 11.79 19.67
N SER A 546 -13.22 12.50 20.47
CA SER A 546 -13.46 12.68 21.91
C SER A 546 -14.38 13.84 22.26
N VAL A 547 -14.86 14.55 21.25
CA VAL A 547 -15.79 15.65 21.44
C VAL A 547 -17.21 15.12 21.57
N SER A 548 -17.96 15.64 22.53
CA SER A 548 -19.38 15.34 22.68
C SER A 548 -20.16 15.76 21.43
N ASP A 549 -21.04 14.90 20.95
CA ASP A 549 -21.98 15.19 19.86
C ASP A 549 -23.28 15.84 20.35
N GLY A 550 -23.48 15.90 21.68
CA GLY A 550 -24.67 16.49 22.32
C GLY A 550 -25.90 15.59 22.28
N THR A 551 -25.73 14.30 21.93
CA THR A 551 -26.85 13.35 21.92
C THR A 551 -27.07 12.70 23.27
N ALA A 552 -28.31 12.29 23.52
CA ALA A 552 -28.68 11.50 24.69
C ALA A 552 -28.04 10.11 24.64
N ASN A 553 -27.68 9.56 25.79
CA ASN A 553 -27.14 8.21 25.93
C ASN A 553 -25.82 8.01 25.11
N GLN A 554 -25.06 9.06 24.85
CA GLN A 554 -23.81 8.92 24.15
C GLN A 554 -22.79 8.09 24.92
N VAL A 555 -22.02 7.29 24.21
CA VAL A 555 -20.96 6.44 24.77
C VAL A 555 -19.61 6.89 24.28
N ARG A 556 -18.61 6.86 25.17
CA ARG A 556 -17.20 7.07 24.85
C ARG A 556 -16.38 5.95 25.47
N TYR A 557 -15.21 5.70 24.90
CA TYR A 557 -14.34 4.60 25.30
C TYR A 557 -12.98 5.12 25.78
N MET A 558 -12.44 4.45 26.77
CA MET A 558 -11.07 4.68 27.24
C MET A 558 -10.09 4.12 26.24
N ARG A 559 -9.35 5.00 25.56
CA ARG A 559 -8.49 4.66 24.41
C ARG A 559 -7.50 3.52 24.66
N TYR A 560 -6.98 3.43 25.89
CA TYR A 560 -5.98 2.45 26.28
C TYR A 560 -6.51 1.43 27.30
N ALA A 561 -7.79 1.31 27.47
CA ALA A 561 -8.38 0.20 28.18
C ALA A 561 -7.84 -1.10 27.63
N ASN A 562 -7.80 -2.16 28.46
CA ASN A 562 -7.41 -3.46 27.93
C ASN A 562 -8.41 -3.82 26.81
N PRO A 563 -7.91 -4.01 25.61
CA PRO A 563 -8.77 -3.84 24.44
C PRO A 563 -9.41 -5.12 23.92
N ASN A 564 -9.15 -6.26 24.56
CA ASN A 564 -9.92 -7.49 24.33
C ASN A 564 -10.87 -7.72 25.49
N PRO A 565 -12.04 -7.03 25.53
CA PRO A 565 -13.06 -7.45 26.45
C PRO A 565 -13.36 -8.92 26.13
N MET A 566 -13.38 -9.76 27.14
CA MET A 566 -13.77 -11.15 26.94
C MET A 566 -15.22 -11.17 26.50
N THR A 567 -15.43 -11.61 25.28
CA THR A 567 -16.79 -11.76 24.72
C THR A 567 -17.21 -13.22 24.77
N GLY A 568 -18.52 -13.45 24.84
CA GLY A 568 -19.13 -14.76 24.70
C GLY A 568 -19.00 -15.30 23.27
N LYS A 569 -19.66 -16.44 23.04
CA LYS A 569 -19.67 -17.17 21.76
C LYS A 569 -20.12 -16.31 20.57
N ASP A 570 -20.96 -15.30 20.79
CA ASP A 570 -21.44 -14.36 19.79
C ASP A 570 -20.41 -13.27 19.39
N GLY A 571 -19.25 -13.26 20.03
CA GLY A 571 -18.22 -12.24 19.82
C GLY A 571 -18.63 -10.81 20.22
N LYS A 572 -19.79 -10.63 20.85
CA LYS A 572 -20.41 -9.33 21.16
C LYS A 572 -20.78 -9.17 22.63
N THR A 573 -21.31 -10.22 23.25
CA THR A 573 -21.74 -10.18 24.66
C THR A 573 -20.52 -10.22 25.56
N LEU A 574 -20.37 -9.18 26.42
CA LEU A 574 -19.27 -9.11 27.36
C LEU A 574 -19.43 -10.14 28.50
N VAL A 575 -18.34 -10.84 28.80
CA VAL A 575 -18.30 -11.81 29.90
C VAL A 575 -18.32 -11.04 31.23
N GLU A 576 -19.16 -11.48 32.15
CA GLU A 576 -19.21 -10.91 33.51
C GLU A 576 -17.87 -11.16 34.25
N ASN A 577 -17.54 -10.23 35.16
CA ASN A 577 -16.31 -10.26 35.97
C ASN A 577 -14.97 -10.04 35.24
N PHE A 578 -14.98 -9.71 33.97
CA PHE A 578 -13.78 -9.24 33.30
C PHE A 578 -13.60 -7.74 33.51
N GLU A 579 -12.38 -7.30 33.84
CA GLU A 579 -12.06 -5.89 34.03
C GLU A 579 -10.98 -5.43 33.02
N ALA A 580 -11.42 -4.79 31.93
CA ALA A 580 -10.52 -4.09 31.03
C ALA A 580 -9.90 -2.84 31.68
N VAL A 581 -10.62 -2.25 32.64
CA VAL A 581 -10.20 -1.08 33.41
C VAL A 581 -10.39 -1.36 34.89
N GLN A 582 -9.39 -1.01 35.71
CA GLN A 582 -9.43 -1.26 37.14
C GLN A 582 -10.60 -0.51 37.81
N LYS A 583 -11.48 -1.23 38.49
CA LYS A 583 -12.64 -0.67 39.17
C LYS A 583 -12.20 0.35 40.25
N GLY A 584 -12.88 1.48 40.31
CA GLY A 584 -12.59 2.57 41.24
C GLY A 584 -11.40 3.47 40.86
N SER A 585 -10.74 3.23 39.71
CA SER A 585 -9.63 4.07 39.23
C SER A 585 -10.05 5.17 38.26
N VAL A 586 -11.33 5.23 37.88
CA VAL A 586 -11.82 6.08 36.80
C VAL A 586 -12.25 7.44 37.32
N GLU A 587 -11.76 8.50 36.67
CA GLU A 587 -12.22 9.87 36.86
C GLU A 587 -12.51 10.48 35.47
N VAL A 588 -13.65 11.16 35.34
CA VAL A 588 -14.13 11.72 34.07
C VAL A 588 -14.26 13.24 34.16
N TRP A 589 -13.79 13.96 33.15
CA TRP A 589 -13.93 15.41 33.00
C TRP A 589 -14.58 15.73 31.65
N VAL A 590 -15.50 16.69 31.65
CA VAL A 590 -16.16 17.20 30.45
C VAL A 590 -15.97 18.72 30.40
N GLY A 591 -15.26 19.20 29.39
CA GLY A 591 -14.98 20.62 29.21
C GLY A 591 -13.87 20.88 28.21
N THR A 592 -13.49 22.16 28.04
CA THR A 592 -12.58 22.58 26.97
C THR A 592 -11.12 22.21 27.18
N ASP A 593 -10.67 22.03 28.41
CA ASP A 593 -9.26 21.84 28.76
C ASP A 593 -8.98 20.64 29.71
N GLY A 594 -10.04 20.01 30.22
CA GLY A 594 -9.90 18.94 31.21
C GLY A 594 -9.27 19.40 32.53
N GLU A 595 -9.12 20.69 32.76
CA GLU A 595 -8.60 21.25 34.00
C GLU A 595 -9.72 21.80 34.89
N GLY A 596 -9.45 21.78 36.20
CA GLY A 596 -10.39 22.30 37.21
C GLY A 596 -11.48 21.32 37.67
N ASN A 597 -11.80 21.40 38.94
CA ASN A 597 -12.79 20.51 39.57
C ASN A 597 -14.24 20.75 39.08
N ASN A 598 -14.52 21.90 38.46
CA ASN A 598 -15.85 22.25 37.98
C ASN A 598 -16.34 21.44 36.77
N HIS A 599 -15.42 20.72 36.13
CA HIS A 599 -15.68 19.88 34.97
C HIS A 599 -15.59 18.38 35.26
N LYS A 600 -15.32 17.99 36.53
CA LYS A 600 -15.26 16.60 36.96
C LYS A 600 -16.67 16.08 37.14
N TRP A 601 -16.98 14.97 36.50
CA TRP A 601 -18.26 14.28 36.61
C TRP A 601 -18.14 13.11 37.58
N GLU A 602 -19.21 12.87 38.34
CA GLU A 602 -19.27 11.78 39.30
C GLU A 602 -19.47 10.42 38.56
N VAL A 603 -18.64 9.44 38.91
CA VAL A 603 -18.85 8.06 38.47
C VAL A 603 -19.77 7.35 39.45
N VAL A 604 -20.90 6.87 38.94
CA VAL A 604 -21.95 6.20 39.73
C VAL A 604 -22.23 4.80 39.18
N GLU A 605 -22.89 3.95 39.97
CA GLU A 605 -23.24 2.59 39.54
C GLU A 605 -24.45 2.58 38.59
N SER A 606 -25.41 3.50 38.76
CA SER A 606 -26.57 3.67 37.90
C SER A 606 -26.94 5.14 37.76
N LEU A 607 -27.51 5.52 36.63
CA LEU A 607 -28.11 6.84 36.40
C LEU A 607 -29.59 6.92 36.77
N ASP A 608 -30.25 5.83 37.17
CA ASP A 608 -31.69 5.77 37.40
C ASP A 608 -32.21 6.84 38.40
N ASN A 609 -31.36 7.20 39.35
CA ASN A 609 -31.70 8.22 40.35
C ASN A 609 -31.04 9.58 40.11
N ALA A 610 -30.43 9.76 38.94
CA ALA A 610 -29.79 11.03 38.60
C ALA A 610 -30.81 12.02 38.04
N GLY A 611 -30.73 13.28 38.47
CA GLY A 611 -31.55 14.35 37.91
C GLY A 611 -31.03 14.81 36.53
N ALA A 612 -31.88 15.47 35.76
CA ALA A 612 -31.58 15.93 34.38
C ALA A 612 -30.29 16.79 34.22
N ASN A 613 -29.86 17.45 35.28
CA ASN A 613 -28.67 18.32 35.28
C ASN A 613 -27.49 17.71 36.06
N ASP A 614 -27.61 16.52 36.59
CA ASP A 614 -26.56 15.89 37.37
C ASP A 614 -25.41 15.48 36.47
N GLN A 615 -24.20 15.93 36.80
CA GLN A 615 -22.96 15.60 36.07
C GLN A 615 -22.48 14.22 36.52
N LYS A 616 -23.19 13.19 36.09
CA LYS A 616 -22.93 11.80 36.44
C LYS A 616 -22.75 10.93 35.21
N VAL A 617 -21.96 9.87 35.35
CA VAL A 617 -21.70 8.86 34.33
C VAL A 617 -21.64 7.47 34.93
N THR A 618 -21.94 6.46 34.16
CA THR A 618 -21.63 5.06 34.52
C THR A 618 -20.51 4.53 33.66
N ILE A 619 -19.77 3.56 34.20
CA ILE A 619 -18.62 2.92 33.55
C ILE A 619 -18.92 1.43 33.39
N ASP A 620 -18.80 0.92 32.19
CA ASP A 620 -18.62 -0.51 31.99
C ASP A 620 -17.13 -0.85 32.04
N TYR A 621 -16.73 -1.44 33.15
CA TYR A 621 -15.33 -1.79 33.39
C TYR A 621 -14.85 -2.96 32.52
N ARG A 622 -15.76 -3.70 31.89
CA ARG A 622 -15.45 -4.86 31.05
C ARG A 622 -14.87 -4.46 29.70
N ASP A 623 -15.26 -3.29 29.18
CA ASP A 623 -14.78 -2.77 27.89
C ASP A 623 -14.21 -1.35 27.95
N GLY A 624 -14.27 -0.73 29.14
CA GLY A 624 -13.80 0.64 29.32
C GLY A 624 -14.70 1.72 28.73
N SER A 625 -16.01 1.43 28.55
CA SER A 625 -16.96 2.42 28.06
C SER A 625 -17.48 3.34 29.16
N ILE A 626 -17.73 4.59 28.79
CA ILE A 626 -18.28 5.67 29.61
C ILE A 626 -19.63 6.01 29.05
N HIS A 627 -20.72 5.85 29.85
CA HIS A 627 -22.09 6.10 29.47
C HIS A 627 -22.59 7.38 30.10
N PHE A 628 -23.12 8.26 29.27
CA PHE A 628 -23.68 9.56 29.69
C PHE A 628 -25.18 9.52 29.75
N GLY A 629 -25.77 10.48 30.49
CA GLY A 629 -27.20 10.59 30.68
C GLY A 629 -28.01 10.93 29.42
N ASP A 630 -29.32 10.78 29.56
CA ASP A 630 -30.30 11.03 28.49
C ASP A 630 -30.96 12.43 28.58
N GLY A 631 -30.58 13.24 29.59
CA GLY A 631 -31.20 14.53 29.86
C GLY A 631 -32.41 14.43 30.78
N THR A 632 -32.82 13.23 31.21
CA THR A 632 -33.76 12.95 32.26
C THR A 632 -33.05 12.31 33.44
N HIS A 633 -32.26 11.29 33.14
CA HIS A 633 -31.41 10.54 34.05
C HIS A 633 -29.93 10.85 33.76
N GLY A 634 -29.45 11.94 34.34
CA GLY A 634 -28.15 12.48 34.12
C GLY A 634 -28.05 13.46 32.94
N LYS A 635 -27.12 14.40 33.09
CA LYS A 635 -26.89 15.47 32.13
C LYS A 635 -26.30 14.93 30.83
N ILE A 636 -26.73 15.50 29.69
CA ILE A 636 -26.10 15.30 28.39
C ILE A 636 -24.90 16.27 28.30
N PRO A 637 -23.65 15.81 28.02
CA PRO A 637 -22.53 16.71 27.71
C PRO A 637 -22.88 17.58 26.50
N ALA A 638 -22.68 18.88 26.61
CA ALA A 638 -23.00 19.78 25.50
C ALA A 638 -22.17 19.47 24.25
N LYS A 639 -22.75 19.64 23.06
CA LYS A 639 -22.07 19.45 21.78
C LYS A 639 -20.80 20.31 21.73
N GLY A 640 -19.71 19.69 21.31
CA GLY A 640 -18.42 20.38 21.19
C GLY A 640 -17.56 20.33 22.46
N GLN A 641 -18.07 19.85 23.59
CA GLN A 641 -17.27 19.70 24.79
C GLN A 641 -16.31 18.49 24.68
N GLN A 642 -15.05 18.71 25.02
CA GLN A 642 -14.02 17.68 25.08
C GLN A 642 -14.26 16.76 26.29
N ILE A 643 -14.04 15.47 26.14
CA ILE A 643 -14.17 14.49 27.22
C ILE A 643 -12.81 13.89 27.50
N TYR A 644 -12.40 13.97 28.79
CA TYR A 644 -11.13 13.44 29.29
C TYR A 644 -11.39 12.40 30.37
N VAL A 645 -10.47 11.45 30.51
CA VAL A 645 -10.56 10.38 31.49
C VAL A 645 -9.20 10.04 32.07
N THR A 646 -9.15 9.83 33.38
CA THR A 646 -8.01 9.23 34.09
C THR A 646 -8.43 7.84 34.55
N TYR A 647 -7.55 6.85 34.39
CA TYR A 647 -7.87 5.47 34.73
C TYR A 647 -6.59 4.61 34.85
N LYS A 648 -6.75 3.38 35.36
CA LYS A 648 -5.70 2.37 35.46
C LYS A 648 -6.13 1.09 34.77
N VAL A 649 -5.15 0.42 34.14
CA VAL A 649 -5.34 -0.84 33.43
C VAL A 649 -4.35 -1.86 33.95
N LYS A 650 -4.82 -3.04 34.34
CA LYS A 650 -3.95 -4.18 34.59
C LYS A 650 -3.64 -4.84 33.24
N ARG A 651 -2.35 -5.11 33.00
CA ARG A 651 -1.87 -5.77 31.79
C ARG A 651 -1.12 -7.03 32.15
N ASP A 652 -1.38 -8.07 31.39
CA ASP A 652 -0.60 -9.30 31.46
C ASP A 652 0.72 -9.11 30.72
N GLY A 653 1.80 -9.61 31.32
CA GLY A 653 3.12 -9.62 30.69
C GLY A 653 3.34 -10.88 29.87
N PHE A 654 4.49 -10.93 29.22
CA PHE A 654 4.93 -12.07 28.42
C PHE A 654 4.82 -13.41 29.19
N VAL A 655 5.26 -13.43 30.45
CA VAL A 655 5.24 -14.64 31.31
C VAL A 655 3.82 -15.17 31.48
N ALA A 656 2.86 -14.29 31.78
CA ALA A 656 1.45 -14.69 31.94
C ALA A 656 0.86 -15.23 30.64
N VAL A 657 1.11 -14.55 29.54
CA VAL A 657 0.62 -14.92 28.19
C VAL A 657 1.22 -16.25 27.74
N SER A 658 2.54 -16.38 27.80
CA SER A 658 3.23 -17.59 27.36
C SER A 658 2.89 -18.81 28.24
N LYS A 659 2.79 -18.59 29.57
CA LYS A 659 2.33 -19.64 30.47
C LYS A 659 0.93 -20.12 30.13
N ALA A 660 -0.01 -19.21 29.88
CA ALA A 660 -1.39 -19.56 29.53
C ALA A 660 -1.47 -20.36 28.22
N MET A 661 -0.69 -20.02 27.22
CA MET A 661 -0.60 -20.80 25.97
C MET A 661 -0.05 -22.22 26.20
N LYS A 662 1.01 -22.35 27.01
CA LYS A 662 1.63 -23.66 27.32
C LYS A 662 0.71 -24.52 28.20
N ASP A 663 0.05 -23.94 29.20
CA ASP A 663 -0.92 -24.62 30.04
C ASP A 663 -2.10 -25.14 29.21
N MET A 664 -2.67 -24.32 28.33
CA MET A 664 -3.73 -24.72 27.42
C MET A 664 -3.29 -25.89 26.51
N THR A 665 -2.07 -25.83 26.00
CA THR A 665 -1.51 -26.94 25.21
C THR A 665 -1.40 -28.23 26.02
N ALA A 666 -1.03 -28.15 27.29
CA ALA A 666 -0.97 -29.32 28.18
C ALA A 666 -2.38 -29.90 28.40
N GLU A 667 -3.39 -29.09 28.67
CA GLU A 667 -4.78 -29.51 28.82
C GLU A 667 -5.31 -30.21 27.53
N ILE A 668 -5.00 -29.63 26.34
CA ILE A 668 -5.34 -30.25 25.05
C ILE A 668 -4.69 -31.61 24.93
N ASN A 669 -3.42 -31.76 25.30
CA ASN A 669 -2.72 -33.06 25.25
C ASN A 669 -3.30 -34.07 26.22
N GLU A 670 -3.78 -33.67 27.39
CA GLU A 670 -4.49 -34.53 28.31
C GLU A 670 -5.83 -35.03 27.72
N ILE A 671 -6.58 -34.15 27.04
CA ILE A 671 -7.82 -34.50 26.36
C ILE A 671 -7.54 -35.50 25.24
N ASN A 672 -6.54 -35.26 24.41
CA ASN A 672 -6.13 -36.16 23.33
C ASN A 672 -5.73 -37.53 23.87
N ALA A 673 -4.94 -37.58 24.92
CA ALA A 673 -4.55 -38.84 25.55
C ALA A 673 -5.76 -39.59 26.13
N LYS A 674 -6.71 -38.89 26.78
CA LYS A 674 -7.94 -39.50 27.32
C LYS A 674 -8.88 -40.05 26.24
N SER A 675 -8.90 -39.41 25.05
CA SER A 675 -9.66 -39.89 23.90
C SER A 675 -8.97 -41.03 23.10
N GLY A 676 -7.73 -41.38 23.45
CA GLY A 676 -6.92 -42.38 22.72
C GLY A 676 -6.29 -41.83 21.45
N SER A 677 -6.31 -40.54 21.22
CA SER A 677 -5.61 -39.89 20.09
C SER A 677 -4.09 -39.91 20.32
N ALA A 678 -3.34 -40.25 19.27
CA ALA A 678 -1.89 -40.18 19.27
C ALA A 678 -1.37 -38.78 18.98
N GLU A 679 -2.25 -37.81 18.62
CA GLU A 679 -1.88 -36.48 18.29
C GLU A 679 -1.42 -35.70 19.53
N LYS A 680 -0.33 -34.96 19.35
CA LYS A 680 0.21 -34.05 20.37
C LYS A 680 0.27 -32.63 19.81
N ALA A 681 -0.45 -31.74 20.46
CA ALA A 681 -0.28 -30.31 20.25
C ALA A 681 1.08 -29.87 20.80
N SER A 682 1.72 -28.94 20.11
CA SER A 682 2.97 -28.31 20.54
C SER A 682 2.78 -26.79 20.59
N CYS A 683 3.52 -26.13 21.51
CA CYS A 683 3.47 -24.69 21.65
C CYS A 683 4.89 -24.16 21.90
N TYR A 684 5.50 -23.62 20.86
CA TYR A 684 6.77 -22.96 20.92
C TYR A 684 6.53 -21.45 20.97
N VAL A 685 6.98 -20.80 22.04
CA VAL A 685 6.71 -19.38 22.30
C VAL A 685 7.99 -18.58 22.19
N TYR A 686 7.95 -17.55 21.36
CA TYR A 686 9.08 -16.66 21.08
C TYR A 686 8.78 -15.24 21.54
N SER A 687 9.77 -14.59 22.15
CA SER A 687 9.68 -13.21 22.55
C SER A 687 10.09 -12.28 21.42
N SER A 688 9.31 -11.24 21.20
CA SER A 688 9.68 -10.12 20.32
C SER A 688 10.52 -9.04 21.02
N TRP A 689 10.88 -9.24 22.27
CA TRP A 689 11.81 -8.38 23.03
C TRP A 689 13.21 -8.96 22.97
N GLU A 690 13.98 -8.54 21.99
CA GLU A 690 15.24 -9.13 21.59
C GLU A 690 16.46 -8.54 22.33
N THR A 691 16.44 -8.50 23.67
CA THR A 691 17.54 -7.95 24.47
C THR A 691 18.06 -8.95 25.50
N LYS A 692 19.29 -8.73 25.93
CA LYS A 692 19.85 -9.46 27.06
C LYS A 692 19.07 -9.22 28.35
N GLY A 693 18.52 -8.02 28.54
CA GLY A 693 17.71 -7.67 29.70
C GLY A 693 16.47 -8.56 29.85
N PHE A 694 15.79 -8.88 28.74
CA PHE A 694 14.70 -9.87 28.74
C PHE A 694 15.19 -11.24 29.27
N ILE A 695 16.29 -11.75 28.72
CA ILE A 695 16.84 -13.06 29.12
C ILE A 695 17.18 -13.07 30.62
N ASP A 696 17.83 -12.01 31.11
CA ASP A 696 18.21 -11.89 32.50
C ASP A 696 17.00 -11.83 33.45
N LYS A 697 15.91 -11.13 33.03
CA LYS A 697 14.65 -11.10 33.79
C LYS A 697 13.96 -12.46 33.82
N MET A 698 13.92 -13.17 32.69
CA MET A 698 13.34 -14.52 32.61
C MET A 698 14.09 -15.48 33.53
N ALA A 699 15.42 -15.39 33.54
CA ALA A 699 16.27 -16.20 34.44
C ALA A 699 16.07 -15.85 35.92
N ALA A 700 16.04 -14.55 36.24
CA ALA A 700 15.85 -14.08 37.61
C ALA A 700 14.49 -14.47 38.21
N GLY A 701 13.45 -14.52 37.38
CA GLY A 701 12.09 -14.94 37.75
C GLY A 701 11.88 -16.45 37.77
N ASN A 702 12.85 -17.27 37.38
CA ASN A 702 12.72 -18.71 37.13
C ASN A 702 11.66 -19.04 36.08
N TRP A 703 11.56 -18.23 35.02
CA TRP A 703 10.54 -18.33 33.95
C TRP A 703 11.09 -18.90 32.64
N ASN A 704 12.26 -19.52 32.66
CA ASN A 704 12.91 -20.06 31.45
C ASN A 704 12.07 -21.09 30.70
N ASP A 705 11.17 -21.80 31.37
CA ASP A 705 10.31 -22.80 30.73
C ASP A 705 9.16 -22.19 29.88
N TYR A 706 8.90 -20.88 30.04
CA TYR A 706 7.81 -20.22 29.38
C TYR A 706 8.18 -19.59 28.02
N TYR A 707 9.44 -19.67 27.57
CA TYR A 707 9.82 -19.28 26.22
C TYR A 707 10.79 -20.27 25.61
N ASP A 708 10.80 -20.33 24.28
CA ASP A 708 11.65 -21.25 23.52
C ASP A 708 12.76 -20.52 22.77
N GLY A 709 12.67 -19.21 22.63
CA GLY A 709 13.67 -18.36 22.00
C GLY A 709 13.23 -16.92 21.80
N LEU A 710 13.97 -16.22 20.95
CA LEU A 710 13.67 -14.84 20.55
C LEU A 710 13.40 -14.78 19.06
N THR A 711 12.40 -14.02 18.65
CA THR A 711 12.31 -13.56 17.27
C THR A 711 13.26 -12.39 17.07
N ILE A 712 14.03 -12.42 16.01
CA ILE A 712 15.04 -11.42 15.69
C ILE A 712 14.85 -10.89 14.28
N HIS A 713 15.15 -9.60 14.10
CA HIS A 713 15.01 -8.89 12.84
C HIS A 713 16.37 -8.34 12.38
N PRO A 714 17.24 -9.18 11.78
CA PRO A 714 18.59 -8.79 11.43
C PRO A 714 18.65 -7.96 10.14
N TYR A 715 17.89 -6.88 10.06
CA TYR A 715 17.98 -5.95 8.93
C TYR A 715 19.38 -5.33 8.81
N CYS A 716 19.90 -5.31 7.59
CA CYS A 716 21.26 -4.83 7.31
C CYS A 716 21.40 -3.32 7.26
N GLY A 717 20.31 -2.58 7.19
CA GLY A 717 20.32 -1.12 7.01
C GLY A 717 20.13 -0.70 5.55
N ASP A 718 20.48 0.55 5.26
CA ASP A 718 20.34 1.16 3.93
C ASP A 718 21.73 1.18 3.25
N PRO A 719 21.91 0.51 2.10
CA PRO A 719 23.18 0.55 1.39
C PRO A 719 23.47 1.89 0.68
N GLY A 720 22.53 2.85 0.77
CA GLY A 720 22.65 4.17 0.15
C GLY A 720 21.97 4.22 -1.21
N ALA A 721 20.80 4.90 -1.28
CA ALA A 721 19.99 4.99 -2.50
C ALA A 721 20.65 5.80 -3.63
N ASP A 722 21.61 6.67 -3.28
CA ASP A 722 22.24 7.63 -4.22
C ASP A 722 23.59 7.16 -4.75
N GLN A 723 23.95 5.91 -4.50
CA GLN A 723 25.22 5.33 -5.00
C GLN A 723 25.01 4.73 -6.40
N ASP A 724 26.09 4.72 -7.18
CA ASP A 724 26.09 3.93 -8.41
C ASP A 724 25.80 2.44 -8.12
N LYS A 725 25.34 1.69 -9.14
CA LYS A 725 24.91 0.30 -8.96
C LYS A 725 26.01 -0.60 -8.39
N GLY A 726 27.26 -0.41 -8.83
CA GLY A 726 28.39 -1.20 -8.35
C GLY A 726 28.65 -0.95 -6.86
N ALA A 727 28.71 0.31 -6.45
CA ALA A 727 28.88 0.67 -5.04
C ALA A 727 27.70 0.22 -4.17
N PHE A 728 26.47 0.24 -4.71
CA PHE A 728 25.31 -0.29 -4.03
C PHE A 728 25.45 -1.79 -3.74
N TYR A 729 25.82 -2.59 -4.75
CA TYR A 729 26.01 -4.03 -4.57
C TYR A 729 27.12 -4.37 -3.60
N ASP A 730 28.28 -3.71 -3.71
CA ASP A 730 29.40 -3.91 -2.78
C ASP A 730 29.00 -3.56 -1.35
N SER A 731 28.29 -2.45 -1.16
CA SER A 731 27.74 -2.03 0.14
C SER A 731 26.74 -3.04 0.68
N ALA A 732 25.82 -3.53 -0.16
CA ALA A 732 24.80 -4.49 0.23
C ALA A 732 25.42 -5.85 0.64
N MET A 733 26.40 -6.34 -0.11
CA MET A 733 27.16 -7.55 0.21
C MET A 733 27.89 -7.43 1.56
N ARG A 734 28.57 -6.30 1.77
CA ARG A 734 29.27 -6.03 3.04
C ARG A 734 28.30 -5.90 4.21
N LEU A 735 27.12 -5.32 4.00
CA LEU A 735 26.10 -5.24 5.04
C LEU A 735 25.56 -6.64 5.42
N ALA A 736 25.33 -7.50 4.43
CA ALA A 736 24.91 -8.87 4.69
C ALA A 736 25.96 -9.61 5.54
N GLU A 737 27.22 -9.59 5.13
CA GLU A 737 28.32 -10.29 5.78
C GLU A 737 28.66 -9.69 7.17
N ASN A 738 28.87 -8.38 7.22
CA ASN A 738 29.44 -7.72 8.40
C ASN A 738 28.37 -7.25 9.41
N VAL A 739 27.14 -7.05 8.99
CA VAL A 739 26.06 -6.58 9.86
C VAL A 739 25.02 -7.67 10.10
N GLY A 740 24.41 -8.24 9.06
CA GLY A 740 23.34 -9.21 9.20
C GLY A 740 23.80 -10.49 9.90
N ILE A 741 24.82 -11.15 9.35
CA ILE A 741 25.40 -12.39 9.93
C ILE A 741 25.94 -12.13 11.33
N GLN A 742 26.61 -10.99 11.55
CA GLN A 742 27.15 -10.65 12.88
C GLN A 742 26.04 -10.41 13.91
N LYS A 743 24.93 -9.78 13.53
CA LYS A 743 23.74 -9.67 14.38
C LYS A 743 23.23 -11.05 14.81
N VAL A 744 23.02 -11.96 13.86
CA VAL A 744 22.56 -13.32 14.16
C VAL A 744 23.52 -14.03 15.12
N LYS A 745 24.85 -13.97 14.86
CA LYS A 745 25.86 -14.54 15.76
C LYS A 745 25.79 -13.97 17.19
N ASN A 746 25.57 -12.66 17.30
CA ASN A 746 25.43 -12.02 18.62
C ASN A 746 24.22 -12.55 19.38
N TYR A 747 23.08 -12.75 18.70
CA TYR A 747 21.90 -13.35 19.33
C TYR A 747 22.12 -14.82 19.71
N VAL A 748 22.73 -15.63 18.86
CA VAL A 748 23.07 -17.02 19.17
C VAL A 748 23.96 -17.10 20.42
N ASN A 749 24.98 -16.23 20.51
CA ASN A 749 25.88 -16.18 21.65
C ASN A 749 25.22 -15.68 22.94
N MET A 750 24.16 -14.89 22.84
CA MET A 750 23.45 -14.33 23.97
C MET A 750 22.45 -15.30 24.58
N LEU A 751 21.89 -16.20 23.77
CA LEU A 751 20.82 -17.10 24.18
C LEU A 751 21.34 -18.22 25.10
N PRO A 752 20.57 -18.57 26.14
CA PRO A 752 20.87 -19.75 26.97
C PRO A 752 20.79 -21.06 26.14
N GLN A 753 21.48 -22.08 26.63
CA GLN A 753 21.41 -23.41 26.02
C GLN A 753 19.95 -23.89 25.90
N GLY A 754 19.59 -24.42 24.73
CA GLY A 754 18.27 -24.90 24.42
C GLY A 754 17.26 -23.82 23.94
N LYS A 755 17.68 -22.55 23.91
CA LYS A 755 16.89 -21.47 23.29
C LYS A 755 17.43 -21.16 21.91
N VAL A 756 16.54 -20.75 21.00
CA VAL A 756 16.88 -20.52 19.59
C VAL A 756 16.56 -19.08 19.16
N PRO A 757 17.35 -18.49 18.28
CA PRO A 757 16.92 -17.31 17.54
C PRO A 757 16.05 -17.75 16.38
N VAL A 758 14.91 -17.08 16.19
CA VAL A 758 14.03 -17.23 15.03
C VAL A 758 14.11 -15.96 14.20
N ILE A 759 14.65 -16.05 13.00
CA ILE A 759 14.67 -14.92 12.07
C ILE A 759 13.26 -14.79 11.48
N SER A 760 12.44 -13.96 12.08
CA SER A 760 11.05 -13.75 11.64
C SER A 760 10.90 -12.59 10.63
N GLU A 761 11.88 -11.71 10.55
CA GLU A 761 12.02 -10.71 9.49
C GLU A 761 13.48 -10.48 9.16
N TYR A 762 13.79 -10.35 7.89
CA TYR A 762 15.11 -9.95 7.43
C TYR A 762 15.02 -9.19 6.12
N GLY A 763 16.05 -8.47 5.78
CA GLY A 763 16.12 -7.75 4.52
C GLY A 763 17.01 -6.52 4.56
N ILE A 764 16.99 -5.81 3.44
CA ILE A 764 17.66 -4.54 3.25
C ILE A 764 16.61 -3.44 3.18
N PHE A 765 16.78 -2.41 4.01
CA PHE A 765 15.88 -1.26 4.00
C PHE A 765 16.17 -0.34 2.82
N ARG A 766 15.10 0.20 2.23
CA ARG A 766 15.08 1.41 1.38
C ARG A 766 15.84 1.39 0.06
N SER A 767 15.97 0.28 -0.64
CA SER A 767 16.27 0.39 -2.06
C SER A 767 15.03 0.88 -2.82
N THR A 768 15.17 1.92 -3.64
CA THR A 768 14.12 2.41 -4.53
C THR A 768 13.92 1.52 -5.75
N SER A 769 14.95 0.74 -6.13
CA SER A 769 14.89 -0.21 -7.24
C SER A 769 14.38 -1.58 -6.77
N PRO A 770 13.25 -2.07 -7.29
CA PRO A 770 12.76 -3.43 -6.98
C PRO A 770 13.77 -4.52 -7.38
N LEU A 771 14.47 -4.35 -8.50
CA LEU A 771 15.47 -5.30 -8.97
C LEU A 771 16.67 -5.39 -8.03
N LEU A 772 17.24 -4.25 -7.64
CA LEU A 772 18.35 -4.21 -6.69
C LEU A 772 17.96 -4.83 -5.36
N ARG A 773 16.74 -4.55 -4.89
CA ARG A 773 16.21 -5.09 -3.66
C ARG A 773 16.09 -6.61 -3.70
N SER A 774 15.52 -7.17 -4.78
CA SER A 774 15.35 -8.63 -4.92
C SER A 774 16.68 -9.36 -5.05
N GLN A 775 17.61 -8.86 -5.87
CA GLN A 775 18.92 -9.47 -6.04
C GLN A 775 19.75 -9.43 -4.75
N THR A 776 19.70 -8.32 -4.03
CA THR A 776 20.43 -8.20 -2.75
C THR A 776 19.82 -9.12 -1.69
N HIS A 777 18.51 -9.30 -1.65
CA HIS A 777 17.88 -10.29 -0.77
C HIS A 777 18.30 -11.73 -1.10
N ALA A 778 18.48 -12.06 -2.38
CA ALA A 778 18.92 -13.40 -2.76
C ALA A 778 20.36 -13.70 -2.31
N VAL A 779 21.20 -12.69 -2.20
CA VAL A 779 22.57 -12.82 -1.70
C VAL A 779 22.62 -12.84 -0.16
N TYR A 780 21.78 -12.02 0.48
CA TYR A 780 21.68 -11.94 1.94
C TYR A 780 21.16 -13.23 2.57
#